data_d6436149979816805c7e78b2e921114a
#
_entry.id   d6436149979816805c7e78b2e921114a
#
_cell.length_a   1.000
_cell.length_b   1.000
_cell.length_c   1.000
_cell.angle_alpha   90.00
_cell.angle_beta   90.00
_cell.angle_gamma   90.00
#
_symmetry.space_group_name_H-M   'P 1'
#
loop_
_entity.id
_entity.type
_entity.pdbx_description
1 polymer ?
#
loop_
_entity_poly.entity_id
_entity_poly.type
_entity_poly.pdbx_seq_one_letter_code
_entity_poly.pdbx_strand_id
1 'polypeptide(L)'
;MAGLALSATTAHADEGMWTLYNLPQAVYEQMQAEGFTLPYGSLYSNPDAIKNAVVNFSGYCSGVVVSPDGLVFTNHHCGFEGIRSHSTVDHDYMLNGFFAKSFAEELPNENMFVSFMKEQKDITAHMEALRIHDWSNARQEEMIDSVANAMTDSIKKIDPTLHITVEPFYEGNKYYATTYQDFTDLRLVFTVPKSMGKFGGETDNWMWPRQTCDFSVFRIYADPKTNGPAAYSKDNVPYRPKHWAPVSMDGYKDGDFAMTVGYPGSTERYLSSYGIEEMRDAQNAPRAQVRGVKQAVMLRHMRASEAVRIKYDSKYAQSSNYWKNSIGMNKCIDSVGIVQMKRDYEAKIKHYQDSTGFLKGRLNIKHLGDLYANRHKDMKDMLLFNETFRRTNELTSRAINFAQGLIAVKNPKAKAEKQYAMFDDNSDTWDADLDREVMAALLKNYAEHVDKADLPEFYNDINTKWGGDYQKFTDYLWNNSILMKKKAKIFVNSDKVKNDPAVKYGEQLLTVMKNLHKKLAESIDEIDEQERLLCEAKVRMEQDMPHYSDANFTMRLSYGQVGGYLLDGKPSGYYTTAESIVEKMKRGKENFEYEAEPIMQELMSASDFGPYTDKTTGKMQLCFLTNNDITGGNSGSPIFDGKGQLIGLAFDGNWDSLSGDIWFDSKLARCIGVDVRYMVYLMDRWGHADRLLEEMGVVKVKKGF
;
A
#
# COMPACT_ATOMS: atom_id res chain seq x y z
N MET A 1 56.48 8.92 -12.69
CA MET A 1 55.20 9.58 -12.38
C MET A 1 54.12 8.50 -12.56
N ALA A 2 53.68 7.91 -11.44
CA ALA A 2 52.60 6.94 -11.42
C ALA A 2 51.30 7.72 -11.19
N GLY A 3 50.44 7.73 -12.20
CA GLY A 3 49.12 8.32 -12.11
C GLY A 3 48.21 7.43 -11.25
N LEU A 4 47.84 7.89 -10.07
CA LEU A 4 46.70 7.35 -9.34
C LEU A 4 45.44 7.67 -10.15
N ALA A 5 44.83 6.63 -10.79
CA ALA A 5 43.48 6.70 -11.24
C ALA A 5 42.59 6.65 -9.99
N LEU A 6 42.07 7.80 -9.58
CA LEU A 6 40.90 7.82 -8.70
C LEU A 6 39.74 7.20 -9.51
N SER A 7 39.42 5.95 -9.19
CA SER A 7 38.11 5.40 -9.55
C SER A 7 37.08 6.20 -8.78
N ALA A 8 36.40 7.10 -9.46
CA ALA A 8 35.13 7.65 -8.95
C ALA A 8 34.19 6.44 -8.78
N THR A 9 34.05 5.99 -7.54
CA THR A 9 32.92 5.14 -7.16
C THR A 9 31.68 5.98 -7.36
N THR A 10 30.96 5.73 -8.44
CA THR A 10 29.59 6.22 -8.57
C THR A 10 28.83 5.66 -7.36
N ALA A 11 28.38 6.54 -6.49
CA ALA A 11 27.47 6.16 -5.42
C ALA A 11 26.24 5.52 -6.08
N HIS A 12 26.15 4.21 -6.01
CA HIS A 12 24.96 3.50 -6.37
C HIS A 12 24.05 3.58 -5.15
N ALA A 13 22.84 4.12 -5.33
CA ALA A 13 21.76 3.89 -4.38
C ALA A 13 21.59 2.38 -4.26
N ASP A 14 21.62 1.89 -3.04
CA ASP A 14 21.61 0.46 -2.82
C ASP A 14 20.19 -0.06 -2.94
N GLU A 15 19.94 -0.72 -4.05
CA GLU A 15 18.75 -1.52 -4.25
C GLU A 15 18.58 -2.52 -3.12
N GLY A 16 17.38 -2.64 -2.57
CA GLY A 16 17.02 -3.72 -1.65
C GLY A 16 16.17 -3.29 -0.47
N MET A 17 15.24 -4.18 -0.15
CA MET A 17 14.41 -4.16 1.05
C MET A 17 14.88 -5.28 1.97
N TRP A 18 15.89 -4.97 2.77
CA TRP A 18 16.66 -5.95 3.55
C TRP A 18 15.91 -6.38 4.82
N THR A 19 15.99 -7.67 5.15
CA THR A 19 15.57 -8.14 6.47
C THR A 19 16.57 -7.71 7.54
N LEU A 20 16.06 -7.18 8.66
CA LEU A 20 16.93 -6.73 9.77
C LEU A 20 17.53 -7.92 10.54
N TYR A 21 16.80 -9.04 10.59
CA TYR A 21 17.16 -10.26 11.30
C TYR A 21 18.53 -10.82 10.89
N ASN A 22 18.82 -10.80 9.60
CA ASN A 22 20.03 -11.36 9.01
C ASN A 22 20.64 -10.41 7.96
N LEU A 23 20.66 -9.12 8.27
CA LEU A 23 21.27 -8.13 7.39
C LEU A 23 22.72 -8.53 7.04
N PRO A 24 23.07 -8.65 5.75
CA PRO A 24 24.44 -9.01 5.37
C PRO A 24 25.47 -8.00 5.89
N GLN A 25 26.60 -8.50 6.37
CA GLN A 25 27.67 -7.67 6.91
C GLN A 25 28.19 -6.64 5.89
N ALA A 26 28.29 -7.03 4.61
CA ALA A 26 28.70 -6.13 3.54
C ALA A 26 27.72 -4.97 3.34
N VAL A 27 26.41 -5.20 3.51
CA VAL A 27 25.39 -4.16 3.45
C VAL A 27 25.54 -3.19 4.62
N TYR A 28 25.74 -3.69 5.83
CA TYR A 28 25.98 -2.84 7.00
C TYR A 28 27.27 -1.99 6.84
N GLU A 29 28.36 -2.55 6.34
CA GLU A 29 29.62 -1.82 6.09
C GLU A 29 29.42 -0.70 5.06
N GLN A 30 28.57 -0.94 4.05
CA GLN A 30 28.21 0.08 3.09
C GLN A 30 27.35 1.19 3.71
N MET A 31 26.35 0.84 4.52
CA MET A 31 25.59 1.82 5.30
C MET A 31 26.52 2.72 6.14
N GLN A 32 27.55 2.13 6.78
CA GLN A 32 28.54 2.90 7.53
C GLN A 32 29.36 3.83 6.64
N ALA A 33 29.77 3.36 5.47
CA ALA A 33 30.51 4.19 4.51
C ALA A 33 29.68 5.39 4.00
N GLU A 34 28.36 5.26 3.97
CA GLU A 34 27.41 6.30 3.58
C GLU A 34 26.98 7.20 4.74
N GLY A 35 27.34 6.89 5.98
CA GLY A 35 27.09 7.77 7.11
C GLY A 35 26.28 7.20 8.26
N PHE A 36 25.93 5.90 8.24
CA PHE A 36 25.32 5.25 9.40
C PHE A 36 26.35 5.07 10.53
N THR A 37 26.05 5.57 11.71
CA THR A 37 27.02 5.65 12.81
C THR A 37 26.76 4.69 13.97
N LEU A 38 25.59 4.05 14.00
CA LEU A 38 25.22 3.17 15.10
C LEU A 38 25.81 1.75 14.92
N PRO A 39 26.07 1.02 16.02
CA PRO A 39 26.52 -0.36 15.97
C PRO A 39 25.50 -1.29 15.29
N TYR A 40 25.96 -2.38 14.68
CA TYR A 40 25.12 -3.37 14.00
C TYR A 40 23.92 -3.84 14.86
N GLY A 41 24.13 -4.14 16.13
CA GLY A 41 23.10 -4.60 17.05
C GLY A 41 21.97 -3.58 17.29
N SER A 42 22.22 -2.29 17.02
CA SER A 42 21.19 -1.24 17.15
C SER A 42 20.09 -1.32 16.12
N LEU A 43 20.23 -2.13 15.08
CA LEU A 43 19.18 -2.35 14.09
C LEU A 43 18.15 -3.37 14.60
N TYR A 44 18.61 -4.49 15.17
CA TYR A 44 17.74 -5.62 15.49
C TYR A 44 17.91 -6.21 16.88
N SER A 45 19.16 -6.54 17.31
CA SER A 45 19.40 -7.45 18.44
C SER A 45 19.43 -6.80 19.82
N ASN A 46 19.71 -5.50 19.89
CA ASN A 46 19.76 -4.78 21.16
C ASN A 46 18.36 -4.56 21.75
N PRO A 47 18.21 -4.44 23.07
CA PRO A 47 16.92 -4.12 23.71
C PRO A 47 16.33 -2.78 23.27
N ASP A 48 17.19 -1.83 22.89
CA ASP A 48 16.87 -0.50 22.37
C ASP A 48 17.05 -0.41 20.84
N ALA A 49 16.97 -1.54 20.15
CA ALA A 49 17.12 -1.56 18.69
C ALA A 49 15.99 -0.77 17.99
N ILE A 50 16.34 -0.16 16.86
CA ILE A 50 15.45 0.64 16.01
C ILE A 50 14.17 -0.11 15.67
N LYS A 51 14.25 -1.43 15.40
CA LYS A 51 13.07 -2.25 15.12
C LYS A 51 11.98 -2.17 16.22
N ASN A 52 12.36 -1.89 17.46
CA ASN A 52 11.42 -1.84 18.59
C ASN A 52 10.62 -0.54 18.64
N ALA A 53 10.99 0.49 17.84
CA ALA A 53 10.23 1.70 17.66
C ALA A 53 9.31 1.66 16.43
N VAL A 54 9.50 0.71 15.50
CA VAL A 54 8.76 0.62 14.25
C VAL A 54 7.62 -0.41 14.37
N VAL A 55 6.43 -0.06 13.91
CA VAL A 55 5.26 -0.90 14.01
C VAL A 55 4.60 -1.13 12.63
N ASN A 56 4.03 -2.31 12.47
CA ASN A 56 3.01 -2.54 11.46
C ASN A 56 1.74 -1.81 11.92
N PHE A 57 1.22 -0.92 11.08
CA PHE A 57 0.05 -0.13 11.38
C PHE A 57 -1.18 -0.72 10.69
N SER A 58 -1.99 -1.42 11.47
CA SER A 58 -3.28 -2.02 11.08
C SER A 58 -3.22 -2.98 9.88
N GLY A 59 -2.06 -3.56 9.56
CA GLY A 59 -1.92 -4.56 8.49
C GLY A 59 -1.87 -3.96 7.07
N TYR A 60 -1.70 -2.65 6.90
CA TYR A 60 -1.63 -2.03 5.57
C TYR A 60 -0.65 -0.84 5.45
N CYS A 61 -0.14 -0.33 6.57
CA CYS A 61 0.83 0.76 6.64
C CYS A 61 1.91 0.46 7.69
N SER A 62 2.84 1.38 7.80
CA SER A 62 3.88 1.43 8.82
C SER A 62 3.65 2.59 9.79
N GLY A 63 4.30 2.55 10.93
CA GLY A 63 4.31 3.65 11.89
C GLY A 63 5.55 3.61 12.76
N VAL A 64 5.77 4.68 13.52
CA VAL A 64 6.91 4.80 14.42
C VAL A 64 6.50 5.38 15.76
N VAL A 65 6.93 4.74 16.83
CA VAL A 65 6.76 5.23 18.20
C VAL A 65 7.77 6.35 18.46
N VAL A 66 7.30 7.52 18.90
CA VAL A 66 8.11 8.76 19.01
C VAL A 66 8.16 9.33 20.42
N SER A 67 7.60 8.63 21.42
CA SER A 67 7.57 9.13 22.79
C SER A 67 7.66 8.01 23.84
N PRO A 68 8.04 8.33 25.09
CA PRO A 68 8.03 7.37 26.18
C PRO A 68 6.62 6.93 26.61
N ASP A 69 5.58 7.61 26.18
CA ASP A 69 4.17 7.32 26.49
C ASP A 69 3.40 6.84 25.26
N GLY A 70 4.08 6.20 24.30
CA GLY A 70 3.48 5.42 23.24
C GLY A 70 2.81 6.22 22.11
N LEU A 71 3.23 7.47 21.85
CA LEU A 71 2.80 8.19 20.66
C LEU A 71 3.33 7.50 19.41
N VAL A 72 2.47 7.32 18.41
CA VAL A 72 2.79 6.74 17.11
C VAL A 72 2.55 7.75 16.02
N PHE A 73 3.58 8.02 15.22
CA PHE A 73 3.44 8.74 13.95
C PHE A 73 3.18 7.77 12.82
N THR A 74 2.25 8.11 11.96
CA THR A 74 1.97 7.46 10.67
C THR A 74 1.46 8.50 9.68
N ASN A 75 1.18 8.12 8.44
CA ASN A 75 0.62 9.06 7.49
C ASN A 75 -0.85 9.40 7.78
N HIS A 76 -1.30 10.56 7.29
CA HIS A 76 -2.70 10.96 7.31
C HIS A 76 -3.58 9.97 6.56
N HIS A 77 -3.13 9.54 5.36
CA HIS A 77 -3.88 8.57 4.56
C HIS A 77 -3.93 7.18 5.22
N CYS A 78 -2.95 6.80 6.05
CA CYS A 78 -2.99 5.59 6.86
C CYS A 78 -4.01 5.69 8.01
N GLY A 79 -4.14 6.87 8.61
CA GLY A 79 -5.10 7.16 9.66
C GLY A 79 -6.53 7.45 9.16
N PHE A 80 -6.74 7.49 7.84
CA PHE A 80 -7.97 7.98 7.22
C PHE A 80 -9.25 7.33 7.78
N GLU A 81 -9.31 6.01 7.88
CA GLU A 81 -10.50 5.32 8.39
C GLU A 81 -10.75 5.62 9.87
N GLY A 82 -9.70 5.72 10.70
CA GLY A 82 -9.81 6.13 12.09
C GLY A 82 -10.36 7.55 12.23
N ILE A 83 -9.81 8.50 11.46
CA ILE A 83 -10.27 9.90 11.46
C ILE A 83 -11.72 9.98 10.97
N ARG A 84 -12.05 9.28 9.89
CA ARG A 84 -13.40 9.26 9.30
C ARG A 84 -14.43 8.68 10.25
N SER A 85 -14.10 7.62 10.99
CA SER A 85 -15.03 6.97 11.92
C SER A 85 -15.50 7.89 13.06
N HIS A 86 -14.70 8.91 13.39
CA HIS A 86 -15.01 9.92 14.39
C HIS A 86 -15.59 11.21 13.81
N SER A 87 -15.60 11.36 12.47
CA SER A 87 -16.14 12.55 11.82
C SER A 87 -17.66 12.49 11.72
N THR A 88 -18.32 13.56 12.12
CA THR A 88 -19.77 13.77 12.03
C THR A 88 -20.06 15.10 11.36
N VAL A 89 -21.33 15.37 11.04
CA VAL A 89 -21.74 16.67 10.48
C VAL A 89 -21.39 17.85 11.40
N ASP A 90 -21.49 17.64 12.72
CA ASP A 90 -21.20 18.67 13.72
C ASP A 90 -19.70 18.74 14.07
N HIS A 91 -18.95 17.67 13.85
CA HIS A 91 -17.52 17.54 14.16
C HIS A 91 -16.81 16.80 13.03
N ASP A 92 -16.55 17.50 11.93
CA ASP A 92 -15.83 16.93 10.79
C ASP A 92 -14.32 17.00 11.00
N TYR A 93 -13.78 15.99 11.72
CA TYR A 93 -12.35 15.90 11.99
C TYR A 93 -11.52 15.59 10.74
N MET A 94 -12.14 14.97 9.72
CA MET A 94 -11.49 14.77 8.43
C MET A 94 -11.23 16.10 7.73
N LEU A 95 -12.24 16.97 7.66
CA LEU A 95 -12.11 18.27 7.02
C LEU A 95 -11.27 19.23 7.84
N ASN A 96 -11.57 19.34 9.15
CA ASN A 96 -11.09 20.40 10.01
C ASN A 96 -9.86 20.04 10.85
N GLY A 97 -9.43 18.79 10.83
CA GLY A 97 -8.39 18.28 11.72
C GLY A 97 -8.90 18.04 13.16
N PHE A 98 -8.05 17.47 13.98
CA PHE A 98 -8.36 17.12 15.38
C PHE A 98 -7.12 17.20 16.25
N PHE A 99 -7.31 17.63 17.50
CA PHE A 99 -6.31 17.52 18.55
C PHE A 99 -6.97 17.24 19.91
N ALA A 100 -6.59 16.14 20.55
CA ALA A 100 -6.97 15.78 21.91
C ALA A 100 -6.14 16.58 22.93
N LYS A 101 -6.75 17.46 23.69
CA LYS A 101 -6.07 18.31 24.68
C LYS A 101 -5.64 17.56 25.94
N SER A 102 -6.19 16.37 26.15
CA SER A 102 -5.91 15.49 27.29
C SER A 102 -5.99 14.03 26.86
N PHE A 103 -5.48 13.12 27.69
CA PHE A 103 -5.63 11.66 27.47
C PHE A 103 -7.10 11.22 27.41
N ALA A 104 -7.99 11.92 28.14
CA ALA A 104 -9.42 11.61 28.17
C ALA A 104 -10.16 11.96 26.86
N GLU A 105 -9.58 12.84 26.05
CA GLU A 105 -10.12 13.24 24.75
C GLU A 105 -9.57 12.43 23.59
N GLU A 106 -8.56 11.56 23.82
CA GLU A 106 -8.02 10.70 22.80
C GLU A 106 -9.05 9.65 22.38
N LEU A 107 -9.31 9.53 21.06
CA LEU A 107 -10.46 8.81 20.52
C LEU A 107 -10.10 7.35 20.20
N PRO A 108 -10.75 6.35 20.81
CA PRO A 108 -10.47 4.94 20.58
C PRO A 108 -10.94 4.50 19.19
N ASN A 109 -10.13 3.71 18.49
CA ASN A 109 -10.45 3.23 17.15
C ASN A 109 -10.74 1.72 17.20
N GLU A 110 -11.98 1.35 16.90
CA GLU A 110 -12.35 -0.04 16.68
C GLU A 110 -11.68 -0.57 15.41
N ASN A 111 -11.22 -1.83 15.44
CA ASN A 111 -10.58 -2.51 14.31
C ASN A 111 -9.24 -1.93 13.84
N MET A 112 -8.63 -1.03 14.60
CA MET A 112 -7.26 -0.59 14.36
C MET A 112 -6.33 -1.17 15.43
N PHE A 113 -5.10 -1.45 15.02
CA PHE A 113 -4.08 -2.01 15.92
C PHE A 113 -2.68 -1.62 15.45
N VAL A 114 -1.70 -1.86 16.29
CA VAL A 114 -0.30 -1.85 15.90
C VAL A 114 0.36 -3.15 16.31
N SER A 115 1.22 -3.70 15.44
CA SER A 115 1.98 -4.92 15.73
C SER A 115 3.47 -4.61 15.86
N PHE A 116 4.07 -5.06 16.96
CA PHE A 116 5.51 -5.03 17.16
C PHE A 116 6.12 -6.37 16.77
N MET A 117 7.09 -6.35 15.87
CA MET A 117 7.92 -7.52 15.60
C MET A 117 8.85 -7.80 16.78
N LYS A 118 8.73 -8.97 17.38
CA LYS A 118 9.59 -9.41 18.49
C LYS A 118 10.82 -10.16 18.00
N GLU A 119 10.62 -11.14 17.14
CA GLU A 119 11.68 -12.03 16.65
C GLU A 119 11.32 -12.53 15.25
N GLN A 120 12.33 -12.81 14.44
CA GLN A 120 12.21 -13.52 13.18
C GLN A 120 13.21 -14.68 13.15
N LYS A 121 12.82 -15.82 12.61
CA LYS A 121 13.63 -17.04 12.53
C LYS A 121 13.50 -17.71 11.18
N ASP A 122 14.60 -18.21 10.66
CA ASP A 122 14.62 -19.09 9.49
C ASP A 122 14.11 -20.48 9.87
N ILE A 123 13.04 -20.92 9.23
CA ILE A 123 12.43 -22.24 9.41
C ILE A 123 12.43 -23.05 8.10
N THR A 124 13.24 -22.66 7.13
CA THR A 124 13.32 -23.28 5.80
C THR A 124 13.51 -24.79 5.89
N ALA A 125 14.47 -25.25 6.71
CA ALA A 125 14.71 -26.68 6.88
C ALA A 125 13.49 -27.46 7.43
N HIS A 126 12.66 -26.83 8.26
CA HIS A 126 11.41 -27.41 8.72
C HIS A 126 10.40 -27.56 7.59
N MET A 127 10.23 -26.52 6.77
CA MET A 127 9.31 -26.53 5.64
C MET A 127 9.74 -27.51 4.56
N GLU A 128 11.04 -27.60 4.28
CA GLU A 128 11.63 -28.61 3.38
C GLU A 128 11.38 -30.04 3.86
N ALA A 129 11.51 -30.29 5.18
CA ALA A 129 11.22 -31.59 5.77
C ALA A 129 9.74 -32.01 5.61
N LEU A 130 8.83 -31.04 5.49
CA LEU A 130 7.41 -31.25 5.17
C LEU A 130 7.18 -31.43 3.65
N ARG A 131 8.24 -31.35 2.82
CA ARG A 131 8.18 -31.47 1.37
C ARG A 131 7.18 -30.50 0.75
N ILE A 132 7.24 -29.22 1.18
CA ILE A 132 6.25 -28.21 0.83
C ILE A 132 6.06 -28.05 -0.69
N HIS A 133 7.13 -28.13 -1.47
CA HIS A 133 7.11 -27.99 -2.93
C HIS A 133 6.56 -29.20 -3.70
N ASP A 134 6.20 -30.30 -3.02
CA ASP A 134 5.53 -31.44 -3.66
C ASP A 134 4.01 -31.22 -3.81
N TRP A 135 3.48 -30.10 -3.31
CA TRP A 135 2.06 -29.82 -3.23
C TRP A 135 1.65 -28.65 -4.13
N SER A 136 0.37 -28.59 -4.49
CA SER A 136 -0.22 -27.41 -5.15
C SER A 136 -0.13 -26.16 -4.27
N ASN A 137 -0.14 -24.98 -4.88
CA ASN A 137 -0.08 -23.71 -4.16
C ASN A 137 -1.12 -23.61 -3.04
N ALA A 138 -2.36 -23.97 -3.31
CA ALA A 138 -3.42 -23.98 -2.29
C ALA A 138 -3.08 -24.88 -1.09
N ARG A 139 -2.43 -26.02 -1.33
CA ARG A 139 -2.00 -26.92 -0.25
C ARG A 139 -0.77 -26.40 0.47
N GLN A 140 0.14 -25.72 -0.22
CA GLN A 140 1.27 -25.04 0.39
C GLN A 140 0.79 -23.96 1.37
N GLU A 141 -0.18 -23.11 0.97
CA GLU A 141 -0.81 -22.11 1.85
C GLU A 141 -1.41 -22.75 3.10
N GLU A 142 -2.21 -23.83 2.96
CA GLU A 142 -2.76 -24.56 4.11
C GLU A 142 -1.67 -25.09 5.06
N MET A 143 -0.55 -25.56 4.51
CA MET A 143 0.57 -26.07 5.31
C MET A 143 1.30 -24.93 6.04
N ILE A 144 1.52 -23.80 5.38
CA ILE A 144 2.11 -22.58 5.97
C ILE A 144 1.24 -22.13 7.15
N ASP A 145 -0.07 -22.00 6.95
CA ASP A 145 -1.02 -21.62 7.99
C ASP A 145 -1.03 -22.62 9.16
N SER A 146 -0.98 -23.91 8.85
CA SER A 146 -0.93 -24.98 9.88
C SER A 146 0.32 -24.89 10.74
N VAL A 147 1.48 -24.64 10.13
CA VAL A 147 2.76 -24.47 10.86
C VAL A 147 2.71 -23.19 11.71
N ALA A 148 2.24 -22.06 11.14
CA ALA A 148 2.09 -20.81 11.86
C ALA A 148 1.17 -20.94 13.08
N ASN A 149 0.03 -21.60 12.91
CA ASN A 149 -0.92 -21.85 14.00
C ASN A 149 -0.33 -22.76 15.09
N ALA A 150 0.36 -23.84 14.74
CA ALA A 150 1.01 -24.73 15.71
C ALA A 150 2.11 -24.01 16.50
N MET A 151 2.90 -23.17 15.84
CA MET A 151 3.92 -22.33 16.50
C MET A 151 3.25 -21.27 17.40
N THR A 152 2.16 -20.66 16.96
CA THR A 152 1.36 -19.71 17.74
C THR A 152 0.79 -20.36 18.99
N ASP A 153 0.21 -21.55 18.88
CA ASP A 153 -0.33 -22.28 20.03
C ASP A 153 0.76 -22.67 21.05
N SER A 154 1.96 -22.91 20.57
CA SER A 154 3.12 -23.17 21.43
C SER A 154 3.58 -21.92 22.17
N ILE A 155 3.72 -20.79 21.49
CA ILE A 155 4.22 -19.56 22.13
C ILE A 155 3.17 -18.94 23.07
N LYS A 156 1.88 -19.08 22.78
CA LYS A 156 0.79 -18.61 23.67
C LYS A 156 0.75 -19.29 25.03
N LYS A 157 1.36 -20.45 25.19
CA LYS A 157 1.54 -21.10 26.49
C LYS A 157 2.55 -20.36 27.38
N ILE A 158 3.44 -19.58 26.77
CA ILE A 158 4.47 -18.77 27.43
C ILE A 158 3.97 -17.34 27.60
N ASP A 159 3.49 -16.75 26.52
CA ASP A 159 2.91 -15.41 26.49
C ASP A 159 1.67 -15.41 25.56
N PRO A 160 0.45 -15.30 26.14
CA PRO A 160 -0.81 -15.37 25.37
C PRO A 160 -1.02 -14.18 24.44
N THR A 161 -0.21 -13.12 24.54
CA THR A 161 -0.30 -11.91 23.71
C THR A 161 0.48 -12.03 22.41
N LEU A 162 1.25 -13.11 22.22
CA LEU A 162 2.08 -13.33 21.04
C LEU A 162 1.38 -14.20 20.01
N HIS A 163 1.66 -13.92 18.75
CA HIS A 163 1.32 -14.80 17.63
C HIS A 163 2.50 -14.90 16.65
N ILE A 164 2.48 -15.93 15.82
CA ILE A 164 3.52 -16.18 14.82
C ILE A 164 2.86 -16.29 13.45
N THR A 165 3.46 -15.59 12.49
CA THR A 165 3.19 -15.76 11.08
C THR A 165 4.36 -16.46 10.41
N VAL A 166 4.10 -17.13 9.30
CA VAL A 166 5.14 -17.77 8.48
C VAL A 166 4.97 -17.26 7.06
N GLU A 167 6.02 -16.64 6.53
CA GLU A 167 5.99 -16.09 5.19
C GLU A 167 7.07 -16.73 4.30
N PRO A 168 6.75 -16.96 3.02
CA PRO A 168 7.72 -17.32 2.01
C PRO A 168 8.62 -16.13 1.66
N PHE A 169 9.89 -16.42 1.43
CA PHE A 169 10.92 -15.50 0.96
C PHE A 169 11.60 -16.10 -0.27
N TYR A 170 12.14 -15.23 -1.15
CA TYR A 170 12.83 -15.67 -2.36
C TYR A 170 11.96 -16.63 -3.20
N GLU A 171 10.73 -16.23 -3.49
CA GLU A 171 9.73 -17.04 -4.23
C GLU A 171 9.45 -18.40 -3.57
N GLY A 172 9.50 -18.49 -2.25
CA GLY A 172 9.30 -19.73 -1.52
C GLY A 172 10.54 -20.61 -1.39
N ASN A 173 11.73 -20.15 -1.80
CA ASN A 173 12.98 -20.87 -1.55
C ASN A 173 13.47 -20.77 -0.10
N LYS A 174 12.89 -19.85 0.69
CA LYS A 174 13.08 -19.75 2.14
C LYS A 174 11.76 -19.49 2.84
N TYR A 175 11.71 -19.80 4.13
CA TYR A 175 10.54 -19.56 4.98
C TYR A 175 10.99 -18.99 6.32
N TYR A 176 10.40 -17.85 6.70
CA TYR A 176 10.71 -17.24 7.98
C TYR A 176 9.45 -17.18 8.85
N ALA A 177 9.63 -17.54 10.12
CA ALA A 177 8.62 -17.39 11.15
C ALA A 177 8.87 -16.08 11.90
N THR A 178 7.87 -15.19 11.93
CA THR A 178 7.94 -13.90 12.59
C THR A 178 6.97 -13.85 13.76
N THR A 179 7.49 -13.53 14.95
CA THR A 179 6.70 -13.39 16.17
C THR A 179 6.28 -11.94 16.34
N TYR A 180 4.98 -11.70 16.51
CA TYR A 180 4.37 -10.39 16.71
C TYR A 180 3.65 -10.27 18.05
N GLN A 181 3.50 -9.03 18.50
CA GLN A 181 2.65 -8.65 19.62
C GLN A 181 1.76 -7.47 19.19
N ASP A 182 0.43 -7.66 19.26
CA ASP A 182 -0.55 -6.71 18.79
C ASP A 182 -1.15 -5.90 19.94
N PHE A 183 -1.20 -4.58 19.78
CA PHE A 183 -1.91 -3.66 20.66
C PHE A 183 -3.15 -3.14 19.95
N THR A 184 -4.32 -3.45 20.48
CA THR A 184 -5.63 -3.15 19.86
C THR A 184 -6.35 -1.92 20.49
N ASP A 185 -5.89 -1.38 21.62
CA ASP A 185 -6.37 -0.08 22.10
C ASP A 185 -5.48 1.02 21.53
N LEU A 186 -5.81 1.44 20.31
CA LEU A 186 -5.13 2.50 19.57
C LEU A 186 -6.06 3.71 19.46
N ARG A 187 -5.60 4.88 19.92
CA ARG A 187 -6.43 6.08 19.99
C ARG A 187 -5.89 7.20 19.12
N LEU A 188 -6.77 7.88 18.38
CA LEU A 188 -6.45 9.07 17.61
C LEU A 188 -6.15 10.25 18.56
N VAL A 189 -5.01 10.89 18.37
CA VAL A 189 -4.51 12.01 19.21
C VAL A 189 -4.48 13.32 18.44
N PHE A 190 -4.01 13.27 17.18
CA PHE A 190 -3.84 14.47 16.36
C PHE A 190 -3.94 14.14 14.88
N THR A 191 -4.60 15.01 14.13
CA THR A 191 -4.54 15.01 12.67
C THR A 191 -4.70 16.43 12.14
N VAL A 192 -3.95 16.78 11.10
CA VAL A 192 -4.11 18.04 10.38
C VAL A 192 -5.41 18.05 9.56
N PRO A 193 -5.94 19.21 9.18
CA PRO A 193 -7.05 19.30 8.22
C PRO A 193 -6.69 18.60 6.90
N LYS A 194 -7.72 18.07 6.22
CA LYS A 194 -7.58 17.41 4.91
C LYS A 194 -6.82 18.27 3.90
N SER A 195 -7.04 19.58 3.92
CA SER A 195 -6.36 20.56 3.05
C SER A 195 -4.84 20.53 3.18
N MET A 196 -4.30 20.07 4.31
CA MET A 196 -2.86 19.90 4.52
C MET A 196 -2.43 18.43 4.44
N GLY A 197 -3.18 17.54 5.09
CA GLY A 197 -2.88 16.09 5.12
C GLY A 197 -3.04 15.39 3.77
N LYS A 198 -3.83 16.00 2.86
CA LYS A 198 -4.02 15.54 1.48
C LYS A 198 -3.88 16.69 0.47
N PHE A 199 -3.03 17.68 0.76
CA PHE A 199 -2.78 18.80 -0.16
C PHE A 199 -2.27 18.31 -1.52
N GLY A 200 -2.88 18.80 -2.60
CA GLY A 200 -2.57 18.36 -3.97
C GLY A 200 -3.32 17.12 -4.41
N GLY A 201 -4.01 16.44 -3.51
CA GLY A 201 -4.94 15.34 -3.80
C GLY A 201 -4.41 14.33 -4.83
N GLU A 202 -5.24 13.99 -5.80
CA GLU A 202 -4.86 13.10 -6.89
C GLU A 202 -4.02 13.78 -7.98
N THR A 203 -4.05 15.12 -8.06
CA THR A 203 -3.21 15.88 -9.02
C THR A 203 -1.74 15.62 -8.74
N ASP A 204 -1.32 15.69 -7.48
CA ASP A 204 0.08 15.54 -7.08
C ASP A 204 0.45 14.08 -6.68
N ASN A 205 -0.47 13.14 -6.66
CA ASN A 205 -0.21 11.73 -6.32
C ASN A 205 0.81 11.13 -7.30
N TRP A 206 1.88 10.50 -6.77
CA TRP A 206 3.06 10.01 -7.49
C TRP A 206 3.88 11.10 -8.19
N MET A 207 3.72 12.36 -7.79
CA MET A 207 4.41 13.47 -8.47
C MET A 207 5.37 14.17 -7.52
N TRP A 208 6.42 14.74 -8.09
CA TRP A 208 7.31 15.68 -7.45
C TRP A 208 7.33 16.99 -8.25
N PRO A 209 7.34 18.17 -7.61
CA PRO A 209 7.47 18.45 -6.18
C PRO A 209 6.16 18.34 -5.38
N ARG A 210 6.27 17.87 -4.12
CA ARG A 210 5.18 17.68 -3.16
C ARG A 210 5.23 18.67 -2.00
N GLN A 211 4.07 19.01 -1.44
CA GLN A 211 3.94 19.88 -0.26
C GLN A 211 2.94 19.34 0.77
N THR A 212 2.50 18.13 0.60
CA THR A 212 1.52 17.46 1.47
C THR A 212 2.09 17.22 2.86
N CYS A 213 1.36 17.60 3.92
CA CYS A 213 1.69 17.27 5.30
C CYS A 213 1.03 15.96 5.71
N ASP A 214 1.45 14.86 5.09
CA ASP A 214 0.81 13.56 5.22
C ASP A 214 1.22 12.86 6.51
N PHE A 215 0.64 13.29 7.64
CA PHE A 215 0.83 12.62 8.92
C PHE A 215 -0.41 12.67 9.80
N SER A 216 -0.49 11.72 10.71
CA SER A 216 -1.44 11.64 11.83
C SER A 216 -0.76 11.01 13.04
N VAL A 217 -1.29 11.29 14.22
CA VAL A 217 -0.74 10.84 15.49
C VAL A 217 -1.76 9.99 16.22
N PHE A 218 -1.33 8.82 16.62
CA PHE A 218 -2.09 7.90 17.45
C PHE A 218 -1.33 7.65 18.76
N ARG A 219 -1.99 7.03 19.73
CA ARG A 219 -1.35 6.55 20.96
C ARG A 219 -1.78 5.12 21.23
N ILE A 220 -0.79 4.33 21.60
CA ILE A 220 -0.97 2.96 22.08
C ILE A 220 -1.36 3.03 23.55
N TYR A 221 -2.40 2.29 23.92
CA TYR A 221 -2.81 2.07 25.30
C TYR A 221 -2.59 0.63 25.72
N ALA A 222 -2.30 0.43 26.99
CA ALA A 222 -1.91 -0.84 27.57
C ALA A 222 -2.60 -1.11 28.90
N ASP A 223 -2.63 -2.37 29.32
CA ASP A 223 -3.08 -2.75 30.66
C ASP A 223 -2.20 -2.08 31.72
N PRO A 224 -2.79 -1.43 32.74
CA PRO A 224 -2.06 -0.65 33.73
C PRO A 224 -1.15 -1.48 34.65
N LYS A 225 -1.37 -2.79 34.76
CA LYS A 225 -0.58 -3.67 35.63
C LYS A 225 0.58 -4.33 34.90
N THR A 226 0.37 -4.70 33.63
CA THR A 226 1.35 -5.46 32.84
C THR A 226 2.12 -4.63 31.85
N ASN A 227 1.59 -3.43 31.49
CA ASN A 227 2.05 -2.62 30.35
C ASN A 227 2.00 -3.42 29.03
N GLY A 228 1.14 -4.44 28.97
CA GLY A 228 0.95 -5.32 27.82
C GLY A 228 -0.33 -5.01 27.06
N PRO A 229 -0.55 -5.70 25.93
CA PRO A 229 -1.78 -5.55 25.14
C PRO A 229 -3.04 -5.81 25.94
N ALA A 230 -4.05 -4.99 25.69
CA ALA A 230 -5.38 -5.14 26.24
C ALA A 230 -6.44 -4.71 25.24
N ALA A 231 -7.64 -5.27 25.33
CA ALA A 231 -8.80 -4.72 24.66
C ALA A 231 -9.11 -3.32 25.21
N TYR A 232 -9.80 -2.50 24.41
CA TYR A 232 -10.18 -1.17 24.84
C TYR A 232 -10.83 -1.17 26.24
N SER A 233 -10.30 -0.34 27.12
CA SER A 233 -10.86 -0.01 28.43
C SER A 233 -10.57 1.42 28.80
N LYS A 234 -11.48 2.07 29.53
CA LYS A 234 -11.24 3.41 30.10
C LYS A 234 -10.11 3.41 31.15
N ASP A 235 -9.81 2.25 31.73
CA ASP A 235 -8.77 2.07 32.74
C ASP A 235 -7.39 1.84 32.13
N ASN A 236 -7.30 1.59 30.82
CA ASN A 236 -6.01 1.45 30.14
C ASN A 236 -5.22 2.76 30.20
N VAL A 237 -3.91 2.62 30.27
CA VAL A 237 -2.95 3.74 30.37
C VAL A 237 -2.09 3.81 29.10
N PRO A 238 -1.47 4.96 28.81
CA PRO A 238 -0.50 5.04 27.73
C PRO A 238 0.59 3.96 27.84
N TYR A 239 0.85 3.26 26.74
CA TYR A 239 1.89 2.24 26.66
C TYR A 239 3.27 2.86 26.87
N ARG A 240 4.11 2.24 27.66
CA ARG A 240 5.51 2.64 27.87
C ARG A 240 6.45 1.72 27.10
N PRO A 241 6.89 2.12 25.90
CA PRO A 241 7.79 1.34 25.09
C PRO A 241 9.19 1.28 25.70
N LYS A 242 9.93 0.22 25.39
CA LYS A 242 11.35 0.12 25.79
C LYS A 242 12.25 1.03 24.95
N HIS A 243 11.82 1.35 23.75
CA HIS A 243 12.52 2.22 22.81
C HIS A 243 11.53 3.02 21.97
N TRP A 244 11.88 4.25 21.63
CA TRP A 244 11.16 5.13 20.71
C TRP A 244 12.15 5.94 19.88
N ALA A 245 11.74 6.43 18.73
CA ALA A 245 12.57 7.21 17.83
C ALA A 245 12.72 8.65 18.33
N PRO A 246 13.94 9.13 18.58
CA PRO A 246 14.15 10.54 18.88
C PRO A 246 13.81 11.40 17.65
N VAL A 247 13.04 12.48 17.84
CA VAL A 247 12.69 13.42 16.78
C VAL A 247 13.83 14.43 16.56
N SER A 248 14.36 14.52 15.34
CA SER A 248 15.42 15.45 15.00
C SER A 248 14.88 16.78 14.47
N MET A 249 15.31 17.88 15.08
CA MET A 249 15.05 19.25 14.59
C MET A 249 16.25 19.85 13.86
N ASP A 250 17.32 19.08 13.61
CA ASP A 250 18.57 19.60 13.02
C ASP A 250 18.49 19.76 11.49
N GLY A 251 17.53 19.06 10.85
CA GLY A 251 17.38 19.04 9.40
C GLY A 251 18.35 18.09 8.71
N TYR A 252 18.45 18.23 7.42
CA TYR A 252 19.26 17.38 6.52
C TYR A 252 19.76 18.21 5.32
N LYS A 253 20.74 17.70 4.62
CA LYS A 253 21.27 18.28 3.38
C LYS A 253 21.48 17.19 2.33
N ASP A 254 21.74 17.61 1.11
CA ASP A 254 22.07 16.73 -0.01
C ASP A 254 23.25 15.82 0.33
N GLY A 255 23.11 14.52 0.09
CA GLY A 255 24.12 13.50 0.41
C GLY A 255 24.11 12.99 1.85
N ASP A 256 23.28 13.50 2.74
CA ASP A 256 23.17 12.94 4.09
C ASP A 256 22.54 11.55 4.04
N PHE A 257 23.03 10.64 4.87
CA PHE A 257 22.50 9.28 5.01
C PHE A 257 21.02 9.31 5.40
N ALA A 258 20.24 8.46 4.77
CA ALA A 258 18.82 8.24 5.08
C ALA A 258 18.50 6.74 5.10
N MET A 259 17.75 6.30 6.09
CA MET A 259 17.33 4.91 6.24
C MET A 259 15.83 4.84 6.52
N THR A 260 15.13 3.97 5.79
CA THR A 260 13.71 3.72 6.02
C THR A 260 13.52 2.31 6.58
N VAL A 261 12.79 2.18 7.68
CA VAL A 261 12.42 0.90 8.27
C VAL A 261 10.90 0.81 8.33
N GLY A 262 10.32 -0.23 7.73
CA GLY A 262 8.87 -0.36 7.66
C GLY A 262 8.41 -1.71 7.12
N TYR A 263 7.17 -1.74 6.69
CA TYR A 263 6.49 -2.95 6.22
C TYR A 263 6.07 -2.80 4.75
N PRO A 264 7.02 -2.91 3.80
CA PRO A 264 6.70 -2.88 2.37
C PRO A 264 5.77 -4.04 2.02
N GLY A 265 4.74 -3.77 1.22
CA GLY A 265 3.65 -4.70 0.93
C GLY A 265 4.08 -5.88 0.07
N SER A 266 4.27 -5.66 -1.22
CA SER A 266 4.72 -6.70 -2.14
C SER A 266 5.53 -6.11 -3.29
N THR A 267 6.54 -6.86 -3.71
CA THR A 267 7.28 -6.64 -4.96
C THR A 267 7.41 -7.96 -5.70
N GLU A 268 7.74 -7.91 -6.98
CA GLU A 268 7.90 -9.07 -7.86
C GLU A 268 9.19 -8.93 -8.69
N ARG A 269 10.31 -8.67 -8.02
CA ARG A 269 11.60 -8.40 -8.66
C ARG A 269 12.30 -9.64 -9.20
N TYR A 270 11.90 -10.81 -8.71
CA TYR A 270 12.37 -12.08 -9.25
C TYR A 270 11.57 -12.56 -10.46
N LEU A 271 10.44 -11.94 -10.75
CA LEU A 271 9.57 -12.28 -11.86
C LEU A 271 10.34 -12.33 -13.19
N SER A 272 10.04 -13.34 -14.00
CA SER A 272 10.63 -13.52 -15.34
C SER A 272 10.23 -12.42 -16.33
N SER A 273 10.95 -12.35 -17.46
CA SER A 273 10.57 -11.47 -18.57
C SER A 273 9.15 -11.73 -19.06
N TYR A 274 8.69 -12.96 -19.03
CA TYR A 274 7.35 -13.37 -19.45
C TYR A 274 6.28 -12.90 -18.48
N GLY A 275 6.52 -12.99 -17.17
CA GLY A 275 5.64 -12.46 -16.15
C GLY A 275 5.51 -10.94 -16.23
N ILE A 276 6.61 -10.22 -16.52
CA ILE A 276 6.57 -8.76 -16.73
C ILE A 276 5.79 -8.40 -18.00
N GLU A 277 5.91 -9.16 -19.09
CA GLU A 277 5.08 -8.95 -20.28
C GLU A 277 3.60 -9.19 -19.98
N GLU A 278 3.24 -10.23 -19.23
CA GLU A 278 1.86 -10.47 -18.81
C GLU A 278 1.35 -9.33 -17.91
N MET A 279 2.14 -8.85 -16.95
CA MET A 279 1.79 -7.71 -16.10
C MET A 279 1.54 -6.45 -16.93
N ARG A 280 2.42 -6.13 -17.89
CA ARG A 280 2.28 -4.98 -18.76
C ARG A 280 1.03 -5.05 -19.64
N ASP A 281 0.85 -6.18 -20.35
CA ASP A 281 -0.08 -6.29 -21.47
C ASP A 281 -1.45 -6.86 -21.06
N ALA A 282 -1.48 -7.82 -20.12
CA ALA A 282 -2.69 -8.49 -19.67
C ALA A 282 -3.26 -7.95 -18.35
N GLN A 283 -2.47 -7.19 -17.58
CA GLN A 283 -2.94 -6.62 -16.31
C GLN A 283 -2.98 -5.10 -16.34
N ASN A 284 -1.84 -4.42 -16.50
CA ASN A 284 -1.78 -2.95 -16.39
C ASN A 284 -2.51 -2.24 -17.53
N ALA A 285 -2.34 -2.68 -18.78
CA ALA A 285 -2.97 -2.04 -19.93
C ALA A 285 -4.51 -2.09 -19.84
N PRO A 286 -5.17 -3.25 -19.63
CA PRO A 286 -6.62 -3.29 -19.47
C PRO A 286 -7.11 -2.59 -18.20
N ARG A 287 -6.38 -2.63 -17.08
CA ARG A 287 -6.73 -1.87 -15.87
C ARG A 287 -6.75 -0.38 -16.14
N ALA A 288 -5.71 0.15 -16.77
CA ALA A 288 -5.61 1.57 -17.12
C ALA A 288 -6.77 1.99 -18.03
N GLN A 289 -7.12 1.17 -19.00
CA GLN A 289 -8.21 1.42 -19.92
C GLN A 289 -9.58 1.47 -19.21
N VAL A 290 -9.95 0.42 -18.48
CA VAL A 290 -11.25 0.32 -17.81
C VAL A 290 -11.43 1.43 -16.78
N ARG A 291 -10.38 1.68 -15.98
CA ARG A 291 -10.42 2.76 -14.97
C ARG A 291 -10.49 4.14 -15.62
N GLY A 292 -9.85 4.35 -16.77
CA GLY A 292 -9.97 5.58 -17.54
C GLY A 292 -11.43 5.88 -17.94
N VAL A 293 -12.15 4.88 -18.44
CA VAL A 293 -13.59 4.99 -18.77
C VAL A 293 -14.41 5.33 -17.54
N LYS A 294 -14.22 4.60 -16.44
CA LYS A 294 -14.91 4.82 -15.17
C LYS A 294 -14.68 6.23 -14.63
N GLN A 295 -13.43 6.67 -14.59
CA GLN A 295 -13.05 7.96 -14.02
C GLN A 295 -13.56 9.15 -14.86
N ALA A 296 -13.65 9.00 -16.18
CA ALA A 296 -14.22 10.06 -17.03
C ALA A 296 -15.68 10.36 -16.66
N VAL A 297 -16.48 9.31 -16.38
CA VAL A 297 -17.86 9.46 -15.89
C VAL A 297 -17.85 10.08 -14.49
N MET A 298 -17.07 9.53 -13.55
CA MET A 298 -17.01 10.01 -12.16
C MET A 298 -16.66 11.48 -12.08
N LEU A 299 -15.58 11.91 -12.75
CA LEU A 299 -15.12 13.31 -12.74
C LEU A 299 -16.17 14.29 -13.26
N ARG A 300 -16.90 13.91 -14.30
CA ARG A 300 -17.95 14.77 -14.87
C ARG A 300 -19.06 15.03 -13.84
N HIS A 301 -19.55 13.98 -13.15
CA HIS A 301 -20.56 14.12 -12.10
C HIS A 301 -20.01 14.85 -10.85
N MET A 302 -18.80 14.53 -10.43
CA MET A 302 -18.15 15.18 -9.28
C MET A 302 -17.92 16.70 -9.48
N ARG A 303 -17.61 17.10 -10.71
CA ARG A 303 -17.47 18.52 -11.07
C ARG A 303 -18.81 19.24 -11.14
N ALA A 304 -19.88 18.54 -11.48
CA ALA A 304 -21.22 19.11 -11.58
C ALA A 304 -21.94 19.23 -10.21
N SER A 305 -21.55 18.46 -9.20
CA SER A 305 -22.21 18.42 -7.90
C SER A 305 -21.22 18.16 -6.75
N GLU A 306 -21.17 19.10 -5.81
CA GLU A 306 -20.37 18.97 -4.60
C GLU A 306 -20.83 17.77 -3.74
N ALA A 307 -22.13 17.55 -3.62
CA ALA A 307 -22.68 16.42 -2.88
C ALA A 307 -22.21 15.07 -3.48
N VAL A 308 -22.15 14.96 -4.82
CA VAL A 308 -21.60 13.79 -5.51
C VAL A 308 -20.09 13.69 -5.28
N ARG A 309 -19.38 14.80 -5.35
CA ARG A 309 -17.93 14.87 -5.09
C ARG A 309 -17.59 14.29 -3.72
N ILE A 310 -18.28 14.69 -2.67
CA ILE A 310 -18.06 14.19 -1.31
C ILE A 310 -18.27 12.67 -1.22
N LYS A 311 -19.30 12.13 -1.86
CA LYS A 311 -19.59 10.68 -1.88
C LYS A 311 -18.55 9.85 -2.62
N TYR A 312 -17.93 10.41 -3.65
CA TYR A 312 -17.06 9.68 -4.58
C TYR A 312 -15.57 10.02 -4.46
N ASP A 313 -15.18 10.99 -3.68
CA ASP A 313 -13.78 11.43 -3.53
C ASP A 313 -12.83 10.26 -3.19
N SER A 314 -13.18 9.46 -2.18
CA SER A 314 -12.39 8.29 -1.80
C SER A 314 -12.38 7.18 -2.87
N LYS A 315 -13.54 6.92 -3.49
CA LYS A 315 -13.66 5.91 -4.56
C LYS A 315 -12.88 6.32 -5.81
N TYR A 316 -12.91 7.61 -6.13
CA TYR A 316 -12.14 8.19 -7.23
C TYR A 316 -10.65 8.11 -6.95
N ALA A 317 -10.22 8.53 -5.76
CA ALA A 317 -8.82 8.49 -5.33
C ALA A 317 -8.24 7.07 -5.43
N GLN A 318 -8.94 6.07 -4.89
CA GLN A 318 -8.52 4.69 -5.00
C GLN A 318 -8.41 4.21 -6.47
N SER A 319 -9.40 4.56 -7.30
CA SER A 319 -9.37 4.21 -8.72
C SER A 319 -8.21 4.89 -9.44
N SER A 320 -7.99 6.19 -9.18
CA SER A 320 -6.93 7.01 -9.77
C SER A 320 -5.54 6.53 -9.40
N ASN A 321 -5.33 6.15 -8.14
CA ASN A 321 -4.05 5.63 -7.66
C ASN A 321 -3.58 4.40 -8.47
N TYR A 322 -4.43 3.38 -8.59
CA TYR A 322 -4.11 2.19 -9.39
C TYR A 322 -4.03 2.48 -10.90
N TRP A 323 -4.83 3.43 -11.40
CA TRP A 323 -4.78 3.85 -12.80
C TRP A 323 -3.44 4.49 -13.14
N LYS A 324 -2.98 5.44 -12.32
CA LYS A 324 -1.67 6.08 -12.46
C LYS A 324 -0.53 5.08 -12.31
N ASN A 325 -0.60 4.21 -11.29
CA ASN A 325 0.39 3.16 -11.09
C ASN A 325 0.53 2.27 -12.34
N SER A 326 -0.59 1.79 -12.91
CA SER A 326 -0.54 0.93 -14.10
C SER A 326 0.04 1.64 -15.32
N ILE A 327 -0.29 2.91 -15.55
CA ILE A 327 0.25 3.71 -16.65
C ILE A 327 1.73 3.99 -16.46
N GLY A 328 2.10 4.42 -15.25
CA GLY A 328 3.48 4.77 -14.93
C GLY A 328 4.40 3.56 -14.97
N MET A 329 3.97 2.44 -14.40
CA MET A 329 4.72 1.18 -14.45
C MET A 329 4.95 0.74 -15.90
N ASN A 330 3.92 0.73 -16.75
CA ASN A 330 4.09 0.36 -18.16
C ASN A 330 5.04 1.30 -18.88
N LYS A 331 4.94 2.62 -18.64
CA LYS A 331 5.89 3.59 -19.20
C LYS A 331 7.32 3.29 -18.75
N CYS A 332 7.55 2.97 -17.48
CA CYS A 332 8.88 2.61 -16.98
C CYS A 332 9.37 1.29 -17.59
N ILE A 333 8.52 0.26 -17.67
CA ILE A 333 8.88 -1.02 -18.32
C ILE A 333 9.44 -0.78 -19.73
N ASP A 334 8.75 0.06 -20.52
CA ASP A 334 9.12 0.32 -21.90
C ASP A 334 10.34 1.25 -22.01
N SER A 335 10.37 2.36 -21.25
CA SER A 335 11.43 3.37 -21.33
C SER A 335 12.79 2.87 -20.81
N VAL A 336 12.79 2.04 -19.77
CA VAL A 336 14.00 1.42 -19.20
C VAL A 336 14.40 0.16 -19.99
N GLY A 337 13.45 -0.48 -20.67
CA GLY A 337 13.66 -1.73 -21.38
C GLY A 337 13.77 -2.95 -20.46
N ILE A 338 12.97 -2.97 -19.37
CA ILE A 338 13.03 -3.97 -18.30
C ILE A 338 12.87 -5.39 -18.85
N VAL A 339 11.95 -5.63 -19.79
CA VAL A 339 11.75 -6.94 -20.40
C VAL A 339 13.04 -7.47 -21.04
N GLN A 340 13.75 -6.62 -21.79
CA GLN A 340 15.02 -7.05 -22.44
C GLN A 340 16.11 -7.31 -21.39
N MET A 341 16.21 -6.49 -20.37
CA MET A 341 17.16 -6.70 -19.27
C MET A 341 16.94 -8.05 -18.58
N LYS A 342 15.67 -8.42 -18.34
CA LYS A 342 15.30 -9.73 -17.76
C LYS A 342 15.66 -10.88 -18.72
N ARG A 343 15.39 -10.75 -20.00
CA ARG A 343 15.79 -11.76 -21.02
C ARG A 343 17.30 -11.97 -21.07
N ASP A 344 18.08 -10.90 -21.02
CA ASP A 344 19.54 -10.97 -20.99
C ASP A 344 20.03 -11.67 -19.73
N TYR A 345 19.32 -11.46 -18.61
CA TYR A 345 19.61 -12.13 -17.35
C TYR A 345 19.24 -13.62 -17.37
N GLU A 346 18.08 -13.97 -17.90
CA GLU A 346 17.64 -15.35 -18.12
C GLU A 346 18.61 -16.13 -19.03
N ALA A 347 19.18 -15.48 -20.02
CA ALA A 347 20.24 -16.07 -20.86
C ALA A 347 21.51 -16.40 -20.04
N LYS A 348 21.89 -15.55 -19.07
CA LYS A 348 23.00 -15.85 -18.14
C LYS A 348 22.67 -17.04 -17.24
N ILE A 349 21.46 -17.09 -16.69
CA ILE A 349 20.99 -18.24 -15.88
C ILE A 349 21.02 -19.52 -16.73
N LYS A 350 20.57 -19.48 -17.97
CA LYS A 350 20.60 -20.63 -18.88
C LYS A 350 22.03 -21.09 -19.12
N HIS A 351 22.96 -20.18 -19.36
CA HIS A 351 24.37 -20.50 -19.52
C HIS A 351 24.98 -21.14 -18.25
N TYR A 352 24.64 -20.59 -17.07
CA TYR A 352 25.04 -21.15 -15.78
C TYR A 352 24.49 -22.56 -15.59
N GLN A 353 23.22 -22.79 -15.91
CA GLN A 353 22.59 -24.12 -15.87
C GLN A 353 23.29 -25.11 -16.81
N ASP A 354 23.61 -24.70 -18.04
CA ASP A 354 24.25 -25.55 -19.03
C ASP A 354 25.69 -25.93 -18.62
N SER A 355 26.41 -24.99 -17.99
CA SER A 355 27.82 -25.20 -17.59
C SER A 355 27.98 -26.00 -16.30
N THR A 356 27.03 -25.83 -15.32
CA THR A 356 27.14 -26.46 -14.00
C THR A 356 26.24 -27.69 -13.83
N GLY A 357 25.22 -27.82 -14.66
CA GLY A 357 24.17 -28.83 -14.53
C GLY A 357 23.13 -28.50 -13.42
N PHE A 358 23.22 -27.33 -12.78
CA PHE A 358 22.32 -26.92 -11.70
C PHE A 358 20.88 -26.79 -12.21
N LEU A 359 19.91 -27.39 -11.52
CA LEU A 359 18.48 -27.48 -11.88
C LEU A 359 18.22 -28.06 -13.29
N LYS A 360 19.19 -28.78 -13.90
CA LYS A 360 18.98 -29.39 -15.20
C LYS A 360 17.82 -30.40 -15.19
N GLY A 361 16.86 -30.19 -16.11
CA GLY A 361 15.65 -31.00 -16.19
C GLY A 361 14.53 -30.58 -15.21
N ARG A 362 14.76 -29.57 -14.36
CA ARG A 362 13.74 -28.99 -13.48
C ARG A 362 13.36 -27.57 -13.96
N LEU A 363 14.31 -26.66 -14.04
CA LEU A 363 14.07 -25.31 -14.58
C LEU A 363 14.07 -25.36 -16.13
N ASN A 364 13.00 -24.87 -16.73
CA ASN A 364 12.87 -24.74 -18.18
C ASN A 364 12.27 -23.37 -18.54
N ILE A 365 13.15 -22.40 -18.76
CA ILE A 365 12.77 -21.00 -19.06
C ILE A 365 11.89 -20.91 -20.33
N LYS A 366 12.16 -21.74 -21.35
CA LYS A 366 11.32 -21.75 -22.55
C LYS A 366 9.91 -22.25 -22.25
N HIS A 367 9.78 -23.30 -21.46
CA HIS A 367 8.48 -23.84 -21.06
C HIS A 367 7.69 -22.83 -20.20
N LEU A 368 8.36 -22.10 -19.32
CA LEU A 368 7.75 -21.00 -18.58
C LEU A 368 7.11 -19.97 -19.53
N GLY A 369 7.85 -19.59 -20.60
CA GLY A 369 7.31 -18.71 -21.63
C GLY A 369 6.10 -19.29 -22.36
N ASP A 370 6.09 -20.60 -22.67
CA ASP A 370 4.96 -21.26 -23.29
C ASP A 370 3.72 -21.27 -22.36
N LEU A 371 3.90 -21.46 -21.05
CA LEU A 371 2.83 -21.39 -20.06
C LEU A 371 2.17 -20.00 -19.99
N TYR A 372 3.00 -18.95 -19.91
CA TYR A 372 2.51 -17.55 -19.92
C TYR A 372 1.76 -17.23 -21.22
N ALA A 373 2.31 -17.62 -22.37
CA ALA A 373 1.69 -17.38 -23.67
C ALA A 373 0.30 -18.06 -23.78
N ASN A 374 0.17 -19.28 -23.25
CA ASN A 374 -1.08 -20.04 -23.29
C ASN A 374 -2.19 -19.42 -22.42
N ARG A 375 -1.85 -18.84 -21.27
CA ARG A 375 -2.84 -18.24 -20.36
C ARG A 375 -3.10 -16.75 -20.59
N HIS A 376 -2.30 -16.07 -21.42
CA HIS A 376 -2.31 -14.60 -21.60
C HIS A 376 -3.72 -14.03 -21.86
N LYS A 377 -4.48 -14.66 -22.77
CA LYS A 377 -5.86 -14.24 -23.05
C LYS A 377 -6.77 -14.35 -21.83
N ASP A 378 -6.72 -15.48 -21.14
CA ASP A 378 -7.59 -15.73 -19.98
C ASP A 378 -7.23 -14.80 -18.81
N MET A 379 -5.95 -14.43 -18.63
CA MET A 379 -5.52 -13.44 -17.65
C MET A 379 -6.06 -12.05 -17.99
N LYS A 380 -5.95 -11.63 -19.25
CA LYS A 380 -6.51 -10.35 -19.72
C LYS A 380 -8.03 -10.30 -19.53
N ASP A 381 -8.75 -11.37 -19.90
CA ASP A 381 -10.20 -11.46 -19.76
C ASP A 381 -10.62 -11.44 -18.28
N MET A 382 -9.86 -12.11 -17.39
CA MET A 382 -10.08 -12.07 -15.95
C MET A 382 -9.90 -10.65 -15.39
N LEU A 383 -8.89 -9.91 -15.85
CA LEU A 383 -8.70 -8.55 -15.39
C LEU A 383 -9.78 -7.60 -15.89
N LEU A 384 -10.14 -7.69 -17.17
CA LEU A 384 -11.28 -6.96 -17.74
C LEU A 384 -12.57 -7.24 -16.96
N PHE A 385 -12.81 -8.50 -16.61
CA PHE A 385 -13.94 -8.90 -15.76
C PHE A 385 -13.88 -8.24 -14.38
N ASN A 386 -12.76 -8.34 -13.69
CA ASN A 386 -12.60 -7.79 -12.35
C ASN A 386 -12.76 -6.27 -12.32
N GLU A 387 -12.12 -5.55 -13.25
CA GLU A 387 -12.19 -4.09 -13.32
C GLU A 387 -13.56 -3.59 -13.80
N THR A 388 -14.32 -4.38 -14.54
CA THR A 388 -15.68 -4.02 -15.00
C THR A 388 -16.75 -4.32 -13.96
N PHE A 389 -16.70 -5.48 -13.30
CA PHE A 389 -17.84 -5.99 -12.52
C PHE A 389 -17.59 -6.03 -11.01
N ARG A 390 -16.35 -6.15 -10.55
CA ARG A 390 -16.09 -6.26 -9.11
C ARG A 390 -15.91 -4.90 -8.45
N ARG A 391 -16.81 -4.57 -7.51
CA ARG A 391 -16.76 -3.33 -6.70
C ARG A 391 -16.74 -2.04 -7.54
N THR A 392 -17.40 -2.03 -8.69
CA THR A 392 -17.41 -0.88 -9.60
C THR A 392 -18.65 -0.01 -9.48
N ASN A 393 -19.81 -0.62 -9.22
CA ASN A 393 -21.09 0.04 -9.00
C ASN A 393 -21.94 -0.75 -8.02
N GLU A 394 -22.95 -0.11 -7.45
CA GLU A 394 -23.76 -0.67 -6.35
C GLU A 394 -24.58 -1.86 -6.79
N LEU A 395 -25.29 -1.74 -7.95
CA LEU A 395 -26.17 -2.81 -8.43
C LEU A 395 -25.38 -4.08 -8.73
N THR A 396 -24.26 -3.99 -9.45
CA THR A 396 -23.44 -5.17 -9.80
C THR A 396 -22.85 -5.81 -8.54
N SER A 397 -22.38 -5.00 -7.58
CA SER A 397 -21.87 -5.51 -6.31
C SER A 397 -22.94 -6.27 -5.53
N ARG A 398 -24.15 -5.73 -5.41
CA ARG A 398 -25.29 -6.41 -4.78
C ARG A 398 -25.69 -7.67 -5.51
N ALA A 399 -25.74 -7.63 -6.84
CA ALA A 399 -26.09 -8.77 -7.69
C ALA A 399 -25.13 -9.96 -7.52
N ILE A 400 -23.82 -9.70 -7.56
CA ILE A 400 -22.79 -10.72 -7.36
C ILE A 400 -22.84 -11.29 -5.94
N ASN A 401 -22.85 -10.43 -4.92
CA ASN A 401 -22.88 -10.85 -3.52
C ASN A 401 -24.13 -11.68 -3.20
N PHE A 402 -25.27 -11.26 -3.73
CA PHE A 402 -26.53 -11.96 -3.52
C PHE A 402 -26.53 -13.33 -4.24
N ALA A 403 -26.04 -13.39 -5.46
CA ALA A 403 -25.93 -14.64 -6.22
C ALA A 403 -24.93 -15.63 -5.57
N GLN A 404 -23.84 -15.14 -4.99
CA GLN A 404 -22.92 -15.95 -4.17
C GLN A 404 -23.63 -16.52 -2.92
N GLY A 405 -24.44 -15.70 -2.25
CA GLY A 405 -25.26 -16.13 -1.11
C GLY A 405 -26.30 -17.20 -1.48
N LEU A 406 -26.94 -17.09 -2.64
CA LEU A 406 -27.86 -18.09 -3.17
C LEU A 406 -27.18 -19.44 -3.44
N ILE A 407 -25.98 -19.41 -4.00
CA ILE A 407 -25.18 -20.62 -4.25
C ILE A 407 -24.82 -21.29 -2.92
N ALA A 408 -24.45 -20.54 -1.91
CA ALA A 408 -24.14 -21.04 -0.57
C ALA A 408 -25.39 -21.67 0.10
N VAL A 409 -26.57 -21.09 -0.08
CA VAL A 409 -27.85 -21.62 0.45
C VAL A 409 -28.30 -22.90 -0.26
N LYS A 410 -27.98 -23.08 -1.53
CA LYS A 410 -28.22 -24.33 -2.26
C LYS A 410 -27.36 -25.51 -1.74
N ASN A 411 -26.33 -25.23 -0.95
CA ASN A 411 -25.54 -26.27 -0.31
C ASN A 411 -26.29 -26.81 0.92
N PRO A 412 -26.65 -28.12 0.98
CA PRO A 412 -27.41 -28.70 2.09
C PRO A 412 -26.73 -28.59 3.48
N LYS A 413 -25.42 -28.31 3.49
CA LYS A 413 -24.64 -28.12 4.73
C LYS A 413 -24.62 -26.67 5.22
N ALA A 414 -25.07 -25.70 4.41
CA ALA A 414 -25.19 -24.32 4.84
C ALA A 414 -26.47 -24.17 5.67
N LYS A 415 -26.29 -23.89 6.97
CA LYS A 415 -27.39 -23.77 7.94
C LYS A 415 -28.46 -22.76 7.51
N ALA A 416 -29.69 -23.09 7.85
CA ALA A 416 -30.94 -22.34 7.60
C ALA A 416 -30.99 -20.88 8.14
N GLU A 417 -29.91 -20.35 8.68
CA GLU A 417 -29.84 -19.03 9.34
C GLU A 417 -29.88 -17.83 8.37
N LYS A 418 -29.69 -18.04 7.06
CA LYS A 418 -29.75 -16.97 6.06
C LYS A 418 -30.91 -17.14 5.07
N GLN A 419 -32.12 -17.19 5.58
CA GLN A 419 -33.32 -17.25 4.72
C GLN A 419 -33.68 -15.93 4.05
N TYR A 420 -33.07 -14.82 4.48
CA TYR A 420 -33.30 -13.49 3.92
C TYR A 420 -32.04 -12.63 3.97
N ALA A 421 -31.91 -11.74 3.00
CA ALA A 421 -30.92 -10.68 3.00
C ALA A 421 -31.64 -9.33 3.24
N MET A 422 -31.00 -8.44 3.96
CA MET A 422 -31.38 -7.03 4.04
C MET A 422 -30.25 -6.22 3.40
N PHE A 423 -30.62 -5.32 2.51
CA PHE A 423 -29.69 -4.31 2.01
C PHE A 423 -30.02 -2.99 2.70
N ASP A 424 -29.04 -2.45 3.41
CA ASP A 424 -29.15 -1.14 4.00
C ASP A 424 -29.22 -0.06 2.92
N ASP A 425 -29.96 1.00 3.19
CA ASP A 425 -30.00 2.17 2.33
C ASP A 425 -28.73 3.00 2.51
N ASN A 426 -27.65 2.61 1.81
CA ASN A 426 -26.39 3.32 1.82
C ASN A 426 -26.37 4.47 0.80
N SER A 427 -27.52 5.07 0.47
CA SER A 427 -27.61 6.14 -0.53
C SER A 427 -26.78 7.39 -0.17
N ASP A 428 -26.32 7.49 1.07
CA ASP A 428 -25.38 8.55 1.50
C ASP A 428 -23.96 8.34 0.94
N THR A 429 -23.62 7.10 0.53
CA THR A 429 -22.27 6.74 0.05
C THR A 429 -22.17 6.60 -1.47
N TRP A 430 -23.28 6.74 -2.20
CA TRP A 430 -23.33 6.60 -3.66
C TRP A 430 -24.43 7.48 -4.29
N ASP A 431 -24.30 7.70 -5.60
CA ASP A 431 -25.25 8.47 -6.41
C ASP A 431 -25.81 7.58 -7.52
N ALA A 432 -27.13 7.56 -7.67
CA ALA A 432 -27.82 6.63 -8.57
C ALA A 432 -27.57 6.94 -10.05
N ASP A 433 -27.47 8.21 -10.42
CA ASP A 433 -27.30 8.61 -11.82
C ASP A 433 -25.86 8.35 -12.26
N LEU A 434 -24.88 8.71 -11.43
CA LEU A 434 -23.47 8.39 -11.66
C LEU A 434 -23.25 6.88 -11.75
N ASP A 435 -23.80 6.13 -10.81
CA ASP A 435 -23.57 4.68 -10.69
C ASP A 435 -24.13 3.91 -11.90
N ARG A 436 -25.32 4.31 -12.37
CA ARG A 436 -25.96 3.75 -13.60
C ARG A 436 -25.12 4.08 -14.84
N GLU A 437 -24.64 5.30 -14.97
CA GLU A 437 -23.85 5.69 -16.13
C GLU A 437 -22.48 4.98 -16.14
N VAL A 438 -21.82 4.85 -14.97
CA VAL A 438 -20.60 4.05 -14.84
C VAL A 438 -20.85 2.61 -15.28
N MET A 439 -21.94 1.98 -14.81
CA MET A 439 -22.29 0.62 -15.20
C MET A 439 -22.49 0.50 -16.72
N ALA A 440 -23.26 1.38 -17.34
CA ALA A 440 -23.51 1.36 -18.79
C ALA A 440 -22.21 1.54 -19.60
N ALA A 441 -21.36 2.48 -19.19
CA ALA A 441 -20.08 2.72 -19.86
C ALA A 441 -19.12 1.52 -19.75
N LEU A 442 -19.07 0.87 -18.58
CA LEU A 442 -18.22 -0.29 -18.35
C LEU A 442 -18.74 -1.54 -19.08
N LEU A 443 -20.06 -1.76 -19.14
CA LEU A 443 -20.64 -2.83 -19.94
C LEU A 443 -20.29 -2.70 -21.42
N LYS A 444 -20.37 -1.48 -21.95
CA LYS A 444 -19.98 -1.21 -23.34
C LYS A 444 -18.49 -1.50 -23.55
N ASN A 445 -17.63 -0.97 -22.67
CA ASN A 445 -16.19 -1.19 -22.76
C ASN A 445 -15.82 -2.68 -22.71
N TYR A 446 -16.47 -3.47 -21.85
CA TYR A 446 -16.23 -4.92 -21.76
C TYR A 446 -16.57 -5.63 -23.07
N ALA A 447 -17.72 -5.31 -23.68
CA ALA A 447 -18.12 -5.90 -24.95
C ALA A 447 -17.20 -5.55 -26.14
N GLU A 448 -16.48 -4.42 -26.06
CA GLU A 448 -15.54 -3.98 -27.09
C GLU A 448 -14.17 -4.68 -26.99
N HIS A 449 -13.85 -5.29 -25.83
CA HIS A 449 -12.52 -5.83 -25.54
C HIS A 449 -12.45 -7.31 -25.20
N VAL A 450 -13.62 -7.95 -25.04
CA VAL A 450 -13.74 -9.40 -24.83
C VAL A 450 -14.35 -10.04 -26.08
N ASP A 451 -13.88 -11.21 -26.43
CA ASP A 451 -14.41 -11.94 -27.59
C ASP A 451 -15.91 -12.20 -27.44
N LYS A 452 -16.66 -12.03 -28.53
CA LYS A 452 -18.11 -12.19 -28.51
C LYS A 452 -18.58 -13.54 -27.98
N ALA A 453 -17.79 -14.60 -28.20
CA ALA A 453 -18.09 -15.95 -27.74
C ALA A 453 -17.96 -16.11 -26.22
N ASP A 454 -17.15 -15.25 -25.56
CA ASP A 454 -16.89 -15.29 -24.12
C ASP A 454 -17.77 -14.31 -23.33
N LEU A 455 -18.61 -13.50 -24.02
CA LEU A 455 -19.54 -12.58 -23.39
C LEU A 455 -20.67 -13.32 -22.68
N PRO A 456 -21.08 -12.88 -21.46
CA PRO A 456 -22.29 -13.39 -20.80
C PRO A 456 -23.55 -13.27 -21.67
N GLU A 457 -24.49 -14.17 -21.46
CA GLU A 457 -25.72 -14.27 -22.28
C GLU A 457 -26.54 -12.97 -22.31
N PHE A 458 -26.51 -12.17 -21.22
CA PHE A 458 -27.24 -10.91 -21.17
C PHE A 458 -26.79 -9.88 -22.24
N TYR A 459 -25.60 -10.03 -22.83
CA TYR A 459 -25.19 -9.19 -23.97
C TYR A 459 -26.01 -9.46 -25.23
N ASN A 460 -26.49 -10.70 -25.43
CA ASN A 460 -27.45 -11.01 -26.49
C ASN A 460 -28.77 -10.28 -26.25
N ASP A 461 -29.20 -10.23 -24.99
CA ASP A 461 -30.41 -9.49 -24.61
C ASP A 461 -30.24 -7.98 -24.85
N ILE A 462 -29.09 -7.40 -24.49
CA ILE A 462 -28.79 -5.98 -24.77
C ILE A 462 -28.97 -5.69 -26.26
N ASN A 463 -28.41 -6.52 -27.11
CA ASN A 463 -28.49 -6.32 -28.57
C ASN A 463 -29.94 -6.53 -29.12
N THR A 464 -30.65 -7.56 -28.68
CA THR A 464 -31.93 -7.94 -29.23
C THR A 464 -33.12 -7.20 -28.63
N LYS A 465 -33.10 -6.92 -27.32
CA LYS A 465 -34.23 -6.30 -26.60
C LYS A 465 -34.08 -4.79 -26.45
N TRP A 466 -32.84 -4.31 -26.35
CA TRP A 466 -32.53 -2.88 -26.14
C TRP A 466 -31.78 -2.23 -27.30
N GLY A 467 -31.62 -2.94 -28.44
CA GLY A 467 -30.99 -2.40 -29.65
C GLY A 467 -29.51 -1.96 -29.45
N GLY A 468 -28.80 -2.61 -28.55
CA GLY A 468 -27.41 -2.27 -28.22
C GLY A 468 -27.27 -1.09 -27.25
N ASP A 469 -28.35 -0.62 -26.65
CA ASP A 469 -28.34 0.52 -25.70
C ASP A 469 -28.07 0.03 -24.28
N TYR A 470 -26.82 0.17 -23.86
CA TYR A 470 -26.33 -0.25 -22.51
C TYR A 470 -26.98 0.53 -21.38
N GLN A 471 -27.32 1.82 -21.60
CA GLN A 471 -27.98 2.63 -20.60
C GLN A 471 -29.42 2.16 -20.35
N LYS A 472 -30.17 1.87 -21.39
CA LYS A 472 -31.54 1.30 -21.26
C LYS A 472 -31.54 -0.04 -20.53
N PHE A 473 -30.55 -0.90 -20.81
CA PHE A 473 -30.39 -2.17 -20.08
C PHE A 473 -30.09 -1.95 -18.60
N THR A 474 -29.17 -1.05 -18.29
CA THR A 474 -28.83 -0.69 -16.92
C THR A 474 -30.03 -0.12 -16.18
N ASP A 475 -30.75 0.82 -16.78
CA ASP A 475 -31.96 1.41 -16.22
C ASP A 475 -33.07 0.35 -16.00
N TYR A 476 -33.19 -0.61 -16.90
CA TYR A 476 -34.09 -1.72 -16.72
C TYR A 476 -33.74 -2.57 -15.50
N LEU A 477 -32.48 -2.98 -15.34
CA LEU A 477 -32.04 -3.73 -14.17
C LEU A 477 -32.28 -2.97 -12.87
N TRP A 478 -31.92 -1.70 -12.86
CA TRP A 478 -32.03 -0.82 -11.70
C TRP A 478 -33.48 -0.63 -11.24
N ASN A 479 -34.37 -0.34 -12.19
CA ASN A 479 -35.77 -0.04 -11.88
C ASN A 479 -36.60 -1.27 -11.54
N ASN A 480 -36.20 -2.45 -12.03
CA ASN A 480 -37.00 -3.69 -11.90
C ASN A 480 -36.44 -4.66 -10.85
N SER A 481 -35.23 -4.42 -10.32
CA SER A 481 -34.65 -5.29 -9.30
C SER A 481 -35.14 -4.94 -7.89
N ILE A 482 -35.42 -5.99 -7.11
CA ILE A 482 -35.68 -5.85 -5.67
C ILE A 482 -34.39 -5.50 -4.89
N LEU A 483 -33.20 -5.74 -5.46
CA LEU A 483 -31.92 -5.46 -4.80
C LEU A 483 -31.67 -3.95 -4.63
N MET A 484 -32.35 -3.11 -5.44
CA MET A 484 -32.22 -1.64 -5.38
C MET A 484 -33.34 -0.97 -4.59
N LYS A 485 -34.26 -1.75 -4.02
CA LYS A 485 -35.34 -1.21 -3.18
C LYS A 485 -34.87 -0.93 -1.75
N LYS A 486 -35.13 0.30 -1.30
CA LYS A 486 -34.80 0.76 0.07
C LYS A 486 -35.42 -0.16 1.13
N LYS A 487 -34.61 -0.63 2.08
CA LYS A 487 -35.05 -1.42 3.26
C LYS A 487 -35.94 -2.64 2.96
N ALA A 488 -35.78 -3.25 1.79
CA ALA A 488 -36.52 -4.45 1.43
C ALA A 488 -35.94 -5.68 2.15
N LYS A 489 -36.79 -6.40 2.88
CA LYS A 489 -36.46 -7.74 3.38
C LYS A 489 -36.67 -8.73 2.25
N ILE A 490 -35.58 -9.36 1.79
CA ILE A 490 -35.57 -10.22 0.62
C ILE A 490 -35.47 -11.68 1.07
N PHE A 491 -36.51 -12.47 0.82
CA PHE A 491 -36.49 -13.91 1.07
C PHE A 491 -35.76 -14.62 -0.06
N VAL A 492 -34.61 -15.21 0.23
CA VAL A 492 -33.67 -15.78 -0.74
C VAL A 492 -34.29 -16.86 -1.64
N ASN A 493 -35.24 -17.64 -1.13
CA ASN A 493 -35.91 -18.73 -1.86
C ASN A 493 -37.23 -18.33 -2.52
N SER A 494 -37.59 -17.02 -2.52
CA SER A 494 -38.88 -16.60 -3.12
C SER A 494 -38.82 -16.58 -4.65
N ASP A 495 -39.99 -16.80 -5.30
CA ASP A 495 -40.08 -16.70 -6.76
C ASP A 495 -39.77 -15.30 -7.28
N LYS A 496 -39.95 -14.26 -6.45
CA LYS A 496 -39.54 -12.89 -6.77
C LYS A 496 -38.01 -12.78 -6.95
N VAL A 497 -37.24 -13.47 -6.12
CA VAL A 497 -35.78 -13.50 -6.22
C VAL A 497 -35.34 -14.30 -7.44
N LYS A 498 -35.88 -15.48 -7.65
CA LYS A 498 -35.53 -16.34 -8.79
C LYS A 498 -35.76 -15.67 -10.14
N ASN A 499 -36.75 -14.77 -10.21
CA ASN A 499 -37.13 -14.05 -11.44
C ASN A 499 -36.59 -12.61 -11.49
N ASP A 500 -35.85 -12.17 -10.49
CA ASP A 500 -35.25 -10.82 -10.45
C ASP A 500 -34.18 -10.67 -11.55
N PRO A 501 -34.25 -9.60 -12.36
CA PRO A 501 -33.34 -9.44 -13.49
C PRO A 501 -31.88 -9.21 -13.03
N ALA A 502 -31.63 -8.52 -11.91
CA ALA A 502 -30.27 -8.30 -11.42
C ALA A 502 -29.70 -9.57 -10.76
N VAL A 503 -30.53 -10.42 -10.15
CA VAL A 503 -30.10 -11.74 -9.65
C VAL A 503 -29.63 -12.62 -10.79
N LYS A 504 -30.40 -12.70 -11.89
CA LYS A 504 -29.99 -13.45 -13.09
C LYS A 504 -28.74 -12.92 -13.73
N TYR A 505 -28.59 -11.59 -13.77
CA TYR A 505 -27.36 -10.93 -14.20
C TYR A 505 -26.17 -11.34 -13.33
N GLY A 506 -26.30 -11.30 -12.00
CA GLY A 506 -25.27 -11.73 -11.07
C GLY A 506 -24.89 -13.22 -11.18
N GLU A 507 -25.87 -14.12 -11.42
CA GLU A 507 -25.61 -15.55 -11.63
C GLU A 507 -24.79 -15.80 -12.91
N GLN A 508 -25.06 -15.06 -13.99
CA GLN A 508 -24.26 -15.14 -15.22
C GLN A 508 -22.83 -14.65 -15.00
N LEU A 509 -22.64 -13.52 -14.29
CA LEU A 509 -21.31 -13.03 -13.94
C LEU A 509 -20.51 -14.04 -13.10
N LEU A 510 -21.16 -14.70 -12.13
CA LEU A 510 -20.51 -15.76 -11.35
C LEU A 510 -20.08 -16.95 -12.21
N THR A 511 -20.85 -17.29 -13.24
CA THR A 511 -20.50 -18.36 -14.18
C THR A 511 -19.24 -18.01 -14.96
N VAL A 512 -19.16 -16.80 -15.51
CA VAL A 512 -17.97 -16.31 -16.22
C VAL A 512 -16.75 -16.32 -15.30
N MET A 513 -16.90 -15.76 -14.10
CA MET A 513 -15.82 -15.71 -13.11
C MET A 513 -15.25 -17.09 -12.79
N LYS A 514 -16.13 -18.09 -12.56
CA LYS A 514 -15.73 -19.47 -12.29
C LYS A 514 -14.98 -20.10 -13.46
N ASN A 515 -15.45 -19.86 -14.68
CA ASN A 515 -14.80 -20.41 -15.86
C ASN A 515 -13.39 -19.83 -16.05
N LEU A 516 -13.22 -18.52 -15.88
CA LEU A 516 -11.92 -17.87 -15.96
C LEU A 516 -10.98 -18.36 -14.86
N HIS A 517 -11.44 -18.46 -13.61
CA HIS A 517 -10.62 -19.01 -12.51
C HIS A 517 -10.18 -20.44 -12.80
N LYS A 518 -11.09 -21.28 -13.33
CA LYS A 518 -10.76 -22.67 -13.67
C LYS A 518 -9.65 -22.75 -14.71
N LYS A 519 -9.74 -21.94 -15.79
CA LYS A 519 -8.73 -21.92 -16.86
C LYS A 519 -7.35 -21.46 -16.34
N LEU A 520 -7.33 -20.40 -15.52
CA LEU A 520 -6.08 -19.88 -14.95
C LEU A 520 -5.45 -20.85 -13.95
N ALA A 521 -6.26 -21.58 -13.18
CA ALA A 521 -5.78 -22.58 -12.23
C ALA A 521 -5.02 -23.75 -12.89
N GLU A 522 -5.24 -24.01 -14.19
CA GLU A 522 -4.59 -25.11 -14.91
C GLU A 522 -3.07 -24.95 -15.05
N SER A 523 -2.54 -23.72 -14.99
CA SER A 523 -1.12 -23.42 -15.20
C SER A 523 -0.43 -22.74 -14.01
N ILE A 524 -1.17 -22.30 -12.98
CA ILE A 524 -0.63 -21.45 -11.93
C ILE A 524 0.44 -22.16 -11.11
N ASP A 525 0.20 -23.40 -10.66
CA ASP A 525 1.15 -24.16 -9.85
C ASP A 525 2.47 -24.40 -10.58
N GLU A 526 2.41 -24.64 -11.89
CA GLU A 526 3.60 -24.88 -12.70
C GLU A 526 4.38 -23.59 -12.99
N ILE A 527 3.69 -22.49 -13.24
CA ILE A 527 4.31 -21.17 -13.40
C ILE A 527 5.06 -20.79 -12.13
N ASP A 528 4.40 -20.88 -10.98
CA ASP A 528 4.99 -20.49 -9.70
C ASP A 528 6.18 -21.37 -9.34
N GLU A 529 6.14 -22.68 -9.63
CA GLU A 529 7.33 -23.55 -9.47
C GLU A 529 8.48 -23.15 -10.40
N GLN A 530 8.22 -22.79 -11.66
CA GLN A 530 9.27 -22.35 -12.58
C GLN A 530 9.85 -20.98 -12.19
N GLU A 531 9.03 -20.03 -11.73
CA GLU A 531 9.49 -18.74 -11.19
C GLU A 531 10.33 -18.96 -9.91
N ARG A 532 9.90 -19.83 -9.01
CA ARG A 532 10.67 -20.21 -7.82
C ARG A 532 12.05 -20.78 -8.19
N LEU A 533 12.10 -21.70 -9.15
CA LEU A 533 13.36 -22.30 -9.64
C LEU A 533 14.23 -21.26 -10.34
N LEU A 534 13.65 -20.30 -11.06
CA LEU A 534 14.39 -19.20 -11.68
C LEU A 534 15.04 -18.31 -10.62
N CYS A 535 14.32 -17.98 -9.55
CA CYS A 535 14.84 -17.26 -8.39
C CYS A 535 15.98 -18.07 -7.71
N GLU A 536 15.80 -19.37 -7.49
CA GLU A 536 16.82 -20.27 -6.92
C GLU A 536 18.11 -20.24 -7.76
N ALA A 537 17.96 -20.34 -9.07
CA ALA A 537 19.10 -20.31 -10.00
C ALA A 537 19.82 -18.95 -9.97
N LYS A 538 19.08 -17.84 -9.89
CA LYS A 538 19.65 -16.50 -9.75
C LYS A 538 20.50 -16.38 -8.49
N VAL A 539 19.91 -16.66 -7.34
CA VAL A 539 20.60 -16.57 -6.05
C VAL A 539 21.81 -17.48 -5.98
N ARG A 540 21.72 -18.68 -6.57
CA ARG A 540 22.85 -19.61 -6.63
C ARG A 540 23.96 -19.17 -7.56
N MET A 541 23.62 -18.60 -8.70
CA MET A 541 24.61 -18.06 -9.64
C MET A 541 25.41 -16.89 -9.05
N GLU A 542 24.75 -16.08 -8.22
CA GLU A 542 25.31 -14.88 -7.59
C GLU A 542 25.60 -15.07 -6.09
N GLN A 543 25.94 -16.27 -5.65
CA GLN A 543 26.10 -16.63 -4.23
C GLN A 543 27.14 -15.80 -3.46
N ASP A 544 28.06 -15.12 -4.17
CA ASP A 544 29.09 -14.26 -3.58
C ASP A 544 28.60 -12.80 -3.39
N MET A 545 27.37 -12.50 -3.78
CA MET A 545 26.75 -11.20 -3.62
C MET A 545 25.61 -11.26 -2.56
N PRO A 546 25.36 -10.17 -1.83
CA PRO A 546 24.21 -10.11 -0.96
C PRO A 546 22.91 -10.08 -1.78
N HIS A 547 21.89 -10.80 -1.31
CA HIS A 547 20.56 -10.83 -1.90
C HIS A 547 19.51 -10.42 -0.88
N TYR A 548 18.48 -9.74 -1.34
CA TYR A 548 17.25 -9.46 -0.59
C TYR A 548 16.09 -10.20 -1.26
N SER A 549 15.06 -10.52 -0.49
CA SER A 549 13.84 -11.12 -1.01
C SER A 549 12.82 -10.06 -1.37
N ASP A 550 11.93 -10.37 -2.29
CA ASP A 550 10.76 -9.56 -2.55
C ASP A 550 10.00 -9.21 -1.27
N ALA A 551 9.41 -8.03 -1.24
CA ALA A 551 8.59 -7.57 -0.14
C ALA A 551 7.35 -8.44 0.00
N ASN A 552 6.95 -8.73 1.25
CA ASN A 552 5.82 -9.59 1.59
C ASN A 552 5.13 -9.15 2.89
N PHE A 553 5.11 -7.86 3.12
CA PHE A 553 4.55 -7.21 4.30
C PHE A 553 5.24 -7.56 5.62
N THR A 554 6.48 -8.02 5.58
CA THR A 554 7.35 -8.17 6.76
C THR A 554 8.26 -6.96 6.93
N MET A 555 8.79 -6.77 8.15
CA MET A 555 9.66 -5.61 8.43
C MET A 555 10.93 -5.66 7.57
N ARG A 556 11.21 -4.55 6.89
CA ARG A 556 12.40 -4.37 6.05
C ARG A 556 13.08 -3.04 6.32
N LEU A 557 14.35 -3.01 5.97
CA LEU A 557 15.20 -1.84 5.96
C LEU A 557 15.62 -1.55 4.52
N SER A 558 15.48 -0.30 4.10
CA SER A 558 16.16 0.24 2.92
C SER A 558 16.95 1.49 3.31
N TYR A 559 18.03 1.76 2.61
CA TYR A 559 18.88 2.90 2.92
C TYR A 559 19.38 3.59 1.66
N GLY A 560 19.97 4.75 1.84
CA GLY A 560 20.50 5.59 0.80
C GLY A 560 20.80 6.97 1.34
N GLN A 561 20.56 7.99 0.52
CA GLN A 561 20.90 9.37 0.85
C GLN A 561 19.74 10.32 0.52
N VAL A 562 19.69 11.42 1.23
CA VAL A 562 18.87 12.58 0.84
C VAL A 562 19.41 13.12 -0.47
N GLY A 563 18.55 13.26 -1.50
CA GLY A 563 19.01 13.78 -2.78
C GLY A 563 17.93 13.79 -3.86
N GLY A 564 18.10 14.70 -4.80
CA GLY A 564 17.26 14.79 -5.98
C GLY A 564 17.67 13.79 -7.09
N TYR A 565 17.14 14.00 -8.27
CA TYR A 565 17.46 13.24 -9.49
C TYR A 565 17.51 14.18 -10.71
N LEU A 566 17.97 13.66 -11.82
CA LEU A 566 17.98 14.41 -13.07
C LEU A 566 16.79 13.98 -13.93
N LEU A 567 15.84 14.87 -14.15
CA LEU A 567 14.74 14.67 -15.08
C LEU A 567 15.04 15.43 -16.37
N ASP A 568 15.19 14.73 -17.48
CA ASP A 568 15.56 15.31 -18.78
C ASP A 568 16.81 16.24 -18.68
N GLY A 569 17.79 15.84 -17.90
CA GLY A 569 19.03 16.58 -17.66
C GLY A 569 18.89 17.79 -16.75
N LYS A 570 17.73 18.01 -16.12
CA LYS A 570 17.49 19.10 -15.17
C LYS A 570 17.40 18.56 -13.74
N PRO A 571 18.03 19.21 -12.75
CA PRO A 571 17.90 18.83 -11.35
C PRO A 571 16.45 18.98 -10.88
N SER A 572 15.91 17.96 -10.21
CA SER A 572 14.56 17.98 -9.62
C SER A 572 14.47 18.87 -8.36
N GLY A 573 15.62 19.21 -7.74
CA GLY A 573 15.68 19.61 -6.35
C GLY A 573 15.40 18.41 -5.43
N TYR A 574 15.75 18.52 -4.16
CA TYR A 574 15.53 17.44 -3.18
C TYR A 574 14.63 17.84 -2.01
N TYR A 575 14.15 19.09 -1.98
CA TYR A 575 13.17 19.56 -0.99
C TYR A 575 12.21 20.57 -1.57
N THR A 576 11.08 20.76 -0.89
CA THR A 576 10.08 21.81 -1.17
C THR A 576 10.00 22.76 0.02
N THR A 577 9.39 23.93 -0.17
CA THR A 577 9.37 24.98 0.84
C THR A 577 7.99 25.58 1.04
N ALA A 578 7.83 26.33 2.13
CA ALA A 578 6.59 27.06 2.42
C ALA A 578 6.17 27.99 1.27
N GLU A 579 7.12 28.63 0.58
CA GLU A 579 6.80 29.47 -0.58
C GLU A 579 6.16 28.64 -1.71
N SER A 580 6.59 27.40 -1.89
CA SER A 580 6.08 26.53 -2.95
C SER A 580 4.64 26.05 -2.73
N ILE A 581 4.22 25.81 -1.48
CA ILE A 581 2.82 25.49 -1.18
C ILE A 581 1.92 26.72 -1.37
N VAL A 582 2.38 27.91 -0.94
CA VAL A 582 1.65 29.17 -1.12
C VAL A 582 1.40 29.47 -2.59
N GLU A 583 2.37 29.20 -3.45
CA GLU A 583 2.17 29.34 -4.91
C GLU A 583 1.10 28.40 -5.46
N LYS A 584 1.03 27.15 -4.98
CA LYS A 584 -0.05 26.23 -5.36
C LYS A 584 -1.39 26.64 -4.77
N MET A 585 -1.46 27.12 -3.52
CA MET A 585 -2.69 27.63 -2.90
C MET A 585 -3.34 28.77 -3.68
N LYS A 586 -2.55 29.65 -4.33
CA LYS A 586 -3.07 30.70 -5.23
C LYS A 586 -3.88 30.14 -6.41
N ARG A 587 -3.62 28.89 -6.78
CA ARG A 587 -4.32 28.16 -7.86
C ARG A 587 -5.55 27.37 -7.37
N GLY A 588 -5.93 27.48 -6.09
CA GLY A 588 -7.07 26.77 -5.52
C GLY A 588 -8.38 26.98 -6.27
N LYS A 589 -8.60 28.19 -6.81
CA LYS A 589 -9.79 28.49 -7.65
C LYS A 589 -9.83 27.70 -8.98
N GLU A 590 -8.69 27.27 -9.47
CA GLU A 590 -8.56 26.48 -10.70
C GLU A 590 -8.59 24.98 -10.40
N ASN A 591 -8.04 24.60 -9.25
CA ASN A 591 -8.00 23.22 -8.80
C ASN A 591 -8.29 23.16 -7.28
N PHE A 592 -9.44 22.63 -6.92
CA PHE A 592 -9.89 22.50 -5.52
C PHE A 592 -8.94 21.68 -4.64
N GLU A 593 -8.08 20.85 -5.22
CA GLU A 593 -7.10 20.05 -4.46
C GLU A 593 -5.95 20.91 -3.90
N TYR A 594 -5.85 22.16 -4.32
CA TYR A 594 -4.92 23.18 -3.78
C TYR A 594 -5.60 24.21 -2.86
N GLU A 595 -6.88 24.03 -2.59
CA GLU A 595 -7.57 24.88 -1.62
C GLU A 595 -7.09 24.57 -0.19
N ALA A 596 -6.91 25.63 0.60
CA ALA A 596 -6.59 25.55 2.01
C ALA A 596 -7.33 26.65 2.78
N GLU A 597 -7.64 26.39 4.05
CA GLU A 597 -8.31 27.32 4.94
C GLU A 597 -7.44 28.57 5.14
N PRO A 598 -8.06 29.77 5.40
CA PRO A 598 -7.32 31.01 5.61
C PRO A 598 -6.22 30.91 6.66
N ILE A 599 -6.46 30.19 7.74
CA ILE A 599 -5.46 29.99 8.80
C ILE A 599 -4.23 29.23 8.27
N MET A 600 -4.40 28.24 7.40
CA MET A 600 -3.28 27.51 6.82
C MET A 600 -2.51 28.38 5.81
N GLN A 601 -3.23 29.20 5.03
CA GLN A 601 -2.59 30.17 4.13
C GLN A 601 -1.77 31.19 4.92
N GLU A 602 -2.27 31.67 6.06
CA GLU A 602 -1.56 32.58 6.95
C GLU A 602 -0.31 31.92 7.54
N LEU A 603 -0.43 30.71 8.10
CA LEU A 603 0.68 29.97 8.70
C LEU A 603 1.77 29.68 7.68
N MET A 604 1.43 29.26 6.48
CA MET A 604 2.41 28.95 5.43
C MET A 604 3.01 30.21 4.76
N SER A 605 2.39 31.38 4.94
CA SER A 605 2.89 32.67 4.46
C SER A 605 3.67 33.46 5.52
N ALA A 606 3.97 32.84 6.66
CA ALA A 606 4.74 33.49 7.73
C ALA A 606 6.09 33.98 7.22
N SER A 607 6.53 35.15 7.69
CA SER A 607 7.86 35.70 7.36
C SER A 607 9.00 35.07 8.18
N ASP A 608 8.67 34.43 9.31
CA ASP A 608 9.59 33.74 10.20
C ASP A 608 8.96 32.47 10.75
N PHE A 609 9.59 31.34 10.47
CA PHE A 609 9.19 30.04 10.97
C PHE A 609 9.91 29.61 12.25
N GLY A 610 10.76 30.50 12.79
CA GLY A 610 11.50 30.26 14.04
C GLY A 610 12.39 29.01 13.98
N PRO A 611 12.28 28.09 14.97
CA PRO A 611 13.16 26.92 15.06
C PRO A 611 12.89 25.86 13.98
N TYR A 612 11.83 26.01 13.20
CA TYR A 612 11.45 25.10 12.11
C TYR A 612 12.14 25.47 10.78
N THR A 613 12.79 26.64 10.75
CA THR A 613 13.60 27.08 9.61
C THR A 613 14.87 26.24 9.51
N ASP A 614 15.14 25.72 8.35
CA ASP A 614 16.39 25.02 8.07
C ASP A 614 17.58 25.98 8.16
N LYS A 615 18.56 25.61 8.97
CA LYS A 615 19.71 26.47 9.32
C LYS A 615 20.65 26.74 8.12
N THR A 616 20.65 25.84 7.14
CA THR A 616 21.53 25.92 5.97
C THR A 616 20.89 26.75 4.86
N THR A 617 19.61 26.51 4.59
CA THR A 617 18.88 27.15 3.48
C THR A 617 18.16 28.42 3.89
N GLY A 618 17.94 28.65 5.20
CA GLY A 618 17.13 29.74 5.72
C GLY A 618 15.64 29.63 5.38
N LYS A 619 15.15 28.45 5.01
CA LYS A 619 13.78 28.21 4.56
C LYS A 619 13.06 27.18 5.42
N MET A 620 11.75 27.27 5.47
CA MET A 620 10.89 26.21 6.00
C MET A 620 10.76 25.13 4.93
N GLN A 621 11.36 23.96 5.17
CA GLN A 621 11.27 22.80 4.30
C GLN A 621 10.02 21.98 4.64
N LEU A 622 9.35 21.41 3.62
CA LEU A 622 8.08 20.69 3.77
C LEU A 622 8.18 19.21 3.46
N CYS A 623 8.65 18.88 2.28
CA CYS A 623 8.87 17.51 1.83
C CYS A 623 10.27 17.40 1.25
N PHE A 624 10.82 16.19 1.25
CA PHE A 624 12.15 15.91 0.72
C PHE A 624 12.22 14.56 0.03
N LEU A 625 13.27 14.39 -0.76
CA LEU A 625 13.54 13.17 -1.51
C LEU A 625 14.70 12.40 -0.89
N THR A 626 14.57 11.09 -0.87
CA THR A 626 15.68 10.16 -0.65
C THR A 626 15.67 9.09 -1.75
N ASN A 627 16.80 8.44 -1.98
CA ASN A 627 16.88 7.33 -2.93
C ASN A 627 16.62 5.95 -2.26
N ASN A 628 15.99 5.94 -1.10
CA ASN A 628 15.58 4.72 -0.42
C ASN A 628 14.61 3.91 -1.26
N ASP A 629 14.80 2.60 -1.27
CA ASP A 629 13.94 1.66 -1.95
C ASP A 629 12.67 1.41 -1.13
N ILE A 630 11.51 1.81 -1.64
CA ILE A 630 10.20 1.68 -0.99
C ILE A 630 9.12 1.19 -1.95
N THR A 631 8.06 0.61 -1.40
CA THR A 631 6.81 0.30 -2.11
C THR A 631 5.59 0.55 -1.22
N GLY A 632 4.39 0.32 -1.72
CA GLY A 632 3.14 0.38 -0.95
C GLY A 632 3.25 -0.44 0.34
N GLY A 633 2.76 0.10 1.46
CA GLY A 633 2.98 -0.44 2.81
C GLY A 633 4.08 0.30 3.59
N ASN A 634 5.06 0.90 2.92
CA ASN A 634 6.01 1.82 3.54
C ASN A 634 5.40 3.17 3.95
N SER A 635 4.17 3.45 3.57
CA SER A 635 3.44 4.63 4.06
C SER A 635 3.48 4.70 5.59
N GLY A 636 3.98 5.83 6.15
CA GLY A 636 4.19 6.03 7.59
C GLY A 636 5.49 5.46 8.14
N SER A 637 6.33 4.83 7.30
CA SER A 637 7.67 4.39 7.71
C SER A 637 8.52 5.59 8.11
N PRO A 638 9.24 5.51 9.26
CA PRO A 638 10.21 6.52 9.61
C PRO A 638 11.34 6.59 8.59
N ILE A 639 11.77 7.81 8.30
CA ILE A 639 13.05 8.08 7.65
C ILE A 639 14.01 8.54 8.74
N PHE A 640 15.06 7.76 8.97
CA PHE A 640 16.08 8.03 9.99
C PHE A 640 17.33 8.61 9.37
N ASP A 641 18.02 9.48 10.11
CA ASP A 641 19.38 9.90 9.81
C ASP A 641 20.42 8.83 10.23
N GLY A 642 21.69 9.08 9.98
CA GLY A 642 22.79 8.17 10.34
C GLY A 642 22.98 7.93 11.84
N LYS A 643 22.31 8.70 12.70
CA LYS A 643 22.29 8.56 14.16
C LYS A 643 21.05 7.85 14.68
N GLY A 644 20.17 7.39 13.80
CA GLY A 644 18.89 6.76 14.16
C GLY A 644 17.85 7.76 14.68
N GLN A 645 17.95 9.05 14.32
CA GLN A 645 16.98 10.07 14.68
C GLN A 645 15.97 10.25 13.53
N LEU A 646 14.71 10.47 13.88
CA LEU A 646 13.62 10.66 12.92
C LEU A 646 13.73 12.02 12.23
N ILE A 647 13.89 12.04 10.91
CA ILE A 647 13.91 13.25 10.08
C ILE A 647 12.65 13.45 9.24
N GLY A 648 11.86 12.42 9.08
CA GLY A 648 10.60 12.48 8.34
C GLY A 648 9.87 11.15 8.27
N LEU A 649 8.71 11.13 7.58
CA LEU A 649 7.95 9.92 7.28
C LEU A 649 7.84 9.74 5.77
N ALA A 650 8.12 8.54 5.29
CA ALA A 650 7.84 8.15 3.91
C ALA A 650 6.32 8.14 3.67
N PHE A 651 5.85 8.72 2.55
CA PHE A 651 4.43 8.71 2.25
C PHE A 651 4.09 8.46 0.77
N ASP A 652 5.05 8.64 -0.15
CA ASP A 652 4.84 8.41 -1.57
C ASP A 652 6.17 8.14 -2.29
N GLY A 653 6.12 7.74 -3.55
CA GLY A 653 7.22 7.71 -4.49
C GLY A 653 7.04 8.75 -5.59
N ASN A 654 8.11 9.10 -6.31
CA ASN A 654 7.98 9.90 -7.52
C ASN A 654 7.47 9.04 -8.70
N TRP A 655 7.10 9.68 -9.82
CA TRP A 655 6.57 8.97 -10.99
C TRP A 655 7.49 7.87 -11.51
N ASP A 656 8.79 8.12 -11.50
CA ASP A 656 9.80 7.20 -12.02
C ASP A 656 10.10 6.03 -11.05
N SER A 657 9.55 6.04 -9.83
CA SER A 657 9.60 4.91 -8.89
C SER A 657 8.54 3.84 -9.14
N LEU A 658 7.60 4.07 -10.07
CA LEU A 658 6.47 3.17 -10.31
C LEU A 658 6.86 1.80 -10.89
N SER A 659 8.07 1.64 -11.43
CA SER A 659 8.64 0.33 -11.75
C SER A 659 9.21 -0.41 -10.54
N GLY A 660 9.30 0.24 -9.38
CA GLY A 660 9.99 -0.26 -8.19
C GLY A 660 9.50 -1.62 -7.70
N ASP A 661 8.26 -2.00 -8.00
CA ASP A 661 7.73 -3.31 -7.63
C ASP A 661 8.36 -4.46 -8.44
N ILE A 662 8.89 -4.18 -9.63
CA ILE A 662 9.48 -5.18 -10.54
C ILE A 662 10.95 -4.90 -10.87
N TRP A 663 11.38 -3.65 -10.76
CA TRP A 663 12.72 -3.16 -11.04
C TRP A 663 12.97 -1.82 -10.39
N PHE A 664 13.98 -1.73 -9.53
CA PHE A 664 14.37 -0.48 -8.87
C PHE A 664 15.36 0.30 -9.74
N ASP A 665 14.98 1.51 -10.16
CA ASP A 665 15.89 2.43 -10.86
C ASP A 665 16.53 3.40 -9.86
N SER A 666 17.73 3.08 -9.40
CA SER A 666 18.47 3.90 -8.42
C SER A 666 18.74 5.34 -8.86
N LYS A 667 18.72 5.62 -10.17
CA LYS A 667 18.98 6.97 -10.71
C LYS A 667 17.74 7.86 -10.64
N LEU A 668 16.56 7.29 -10.87
CA LEU A 668 15.31 8.03 -11.04
C LEU A 668 14.33 7.82 -9.89
N ALA A 669 14.26 6.61 -9.31
CA ALA A 669 13.33 6.30 -8.22
C ALA A 669 13.68 7.08 -6.96
N ARG A 670 12.67 7.74 -6.36
CA ARG A 670 12.82 8.47 -5.11
C ARG A 670 11.64 8.22 -4.18
N CYS A 671 11.97 8.02 -2.91
CA CYS A 671 11.04 8.12 -1.81
C CYS A 671 10.75 9.59 -1.51
N ILE A 672 9.50 9.93 -1.32
CA ILE A 672 9.04 11.26 -0.90
C ILE A 672 8.71 11.19 0.59
N GLY A 673 9.45 11.96 1.40
CA GLY A 673 9.26 12.09 2.84
C GLY A 673 8.62 13.44 3.21
N VAL A 674 7.72 13.42 4.19
CA VAL A 674 7.28 14.65 4.87
C VAL A 674 8.30 15.00 5.96
N ASP A 675 8.79 16.25 5.97
CA ASP A 675 9.78 16.71 6.94
C ASP A 675 9.17 16.77 8.34
N VAL A 676 9.86 16.18 9.31
CA VAL A 676 9.39 16.16 10.71
C VAL A 676 9.22 17.56 11.28
N ARG A 677 10.04 18.54 10.86
CA ARG A 677 9.92 19.95 11.28
C ARG A 677 8.61 20.58 10.79
N TYR A 678 8.15 20.19 9.60
CA TYR A 678 6.84 20.62 9.07
C TYR A 678 5.69 20.03 9.89
N MET A 679 5.77 18.76 10.22
CA MET A 679 4.78 18.10 11.09
C MET A 679 4.73 18.81 12.46
N VAL A 680 5.87 19.00 13.10
CA VAL A 680 6.00 19.66 14.40
C VAL A 680 5.56 21.13 14.35
N TYR A 681 5.85 21.85 13.26
CA TYR A 681 5.37 23.22 13.05
C TYR A 681 3.84 23.31 13.08
N LEU A 682 3.15 22.42 12.36
CA LEU A 682 1.68 22.43 12.39
C LEU A 682 1.13 21.94 13.73
N MET A 683 1.78 21.01 14.41
CA MET A 683 1.41 20.61 15.78
C MET A 683 1.52 21.80 16.74
N ASP A 684 2.57 22.63 16.64
CA ASP A 684 2.79 23.81 17.48
C ASP A 684 1.85 24.97 17.12
N ARG A 685 1.90 25.42 15.86
CA ARG A 685 1.29 26.68 15.44
C ARG A 685 -0.19 26.59 15.15
N TRP A 686 -0.64 25.48 14.58
CA TRP A 686 -2.05 25.24 14.32
C TRP A 686 -2.73 24.50 15.48
N GLY A 687 -2.14 23.38 15.91
CA GLY A 687 -2.74 22.49 16.90
C GLY A 687 -2.58 22.96 18.33
N HIS A 688 -1.62 23.86 18.62
CA HIS A 688 -1.24 24.22 20.00
C HIS A 688 -1.00 22.99 20.88
N ALA A 689 -0.37 21.95 20.29
CA ALA A 689 -0.22 20.63 20.86
C ALA A 689 0.98 20.55 21.83
N ASP A 690 1.12 21.54 22.72
CA ASP A 690 2.22 21.73 23.65
C ASP A 690 2.57 20.46 24.41
N ARG A 691 1.55 19.73 24.93
CA ARG A 691 1.76 18.50 25.68
C ARG A 691 2.46 17.40 24.87
N LEU A 692 2.19 17.31 23.55
CA LEU A 692 2.80 16.32 22.69
C LEU A 692 4.25 16.68 22.38
N LEU A 693 4.52 17.98 22.18
CA LEU A 693 5.88 18.48 21.93
C LEU A 693 6.79 18.29 23.16
N GLU A 694 6.27 18.54 24.35
CA GLU A 694 6.94 18.27 25.62
C GLU A 694 7.21 16.78 25.81
N GLU A 695 6.22 15.93 25.53
CA GLU A 695 6.33 14.48 25.62
C GLU A 695 7.41 13.90 24.69
N MET A 696 7.51 14.41 23.46
CA MET A 696 8.54 14.01 22.50
C MET A 696 9.92 14.63 22.77
N GLY A 697 10.04 15.55 23.71
CA GLY A 697 11.29 16.27 24.01
C GLY A 697 11.66 17.30 22.94
N VAL A 698 10.72 17.72 22.10
CA VAL A 698 10.94 18.80 21.14
C VAL A 698 10.89 20.13 21.87
N VAL A 699 12.00 20.88 21.84
CA VAL A 699 12.17 22.11 22.60
C VAL A 699 11.29 23.22 22.04
N LYS A 700 10.40 23.77 22.87
CA LYS A 700 9.70 25.04 22.58
C LYS A 700 10.65 26.21 22.54
N VAL A 701 10.54 27.04 21.52
CA VAL A 701 11.00 28.43 21.64
C VAL A 701 10.02 29.15 22.58
N LYS A 702 10.52 29.56 23.75
CA LYS A 702 9.77 30.46 24.62
C LYS A 702 9.29 31.62 23.76
N LYS A 703 7.95 31.86 23.72
CA LYS A 703 7.38 33.04 23.08
C LYS A 703 8.10 34.25 23.69
N GLY A 704 9.02 34.87 22.94
CA GLY A 704 9.43 36.22 23.20
C GLY A 704 8.21 37.12 22.94
N PHE A 705 7.79 37.83 23.96
CA PHE A 705 6.73 38.84 23.89
C PHE A 705 7.14 39.98 22.98
#